data_5df84914bdaff3c55d954eb2df00e968
#
_entry.id   5df84914bdaff3c55d954eb2df00e968
#
_cell.length_a   1.000
_cell.length_b   1.000
_cell.length_c   1.000
_cell.angle_alpha   90.00
_cell.angle_beta   90.00
_cell.angle_gamma   90.00
#
_symmetry.space_group_name_H-M   'P 1'
#
loop_
_entity.id
_entity.type
_entity.pdbx_description
1 polymer ?
#
loop_
_entity_poly.entity_id
_entity_poly.type
_entity_poly.pdbx_seq_one_letter_code
_entity_poly.pdbx_strand_id
1 'polypeptide(L)'
;MPISDIDAALNITIGPIPVSMIRSLTPRYFLTLLFFCSFAIPTTAQNRDEDLLFANAERFYTHGQEVQDRSEKAKYSQHVVGLYENFLTQFPNSRHAPLARFHLGHALQTLGQLDQAKANYRHVINKHLKGQWVGNAARQLAYLFYIEESWAEAAKYFGVAALHVTSQDLRFSALTKRVQCLLKINRTKEVVEVLRAIIAEPKHPYQEWAVFMLGYQYYLDEQLERSIKILKPLTKEAVQSIYRSQAMFYIGLASSELGLSDEATNNLHAVLKIRMNDPSLTNEQRLSLGTNKALAQTALMKVSLDEEDYQEVIKLYSMGDFGAKGKVEARRSMRAGRAFLALKKYQQARAAFRRVDRNLPNTELAFESAYLCLECDFLLKHNGLSERVDIFFELYGKKNPNDPRLHMANFLKAETLYQAGDFEKAGETFSLVETNLIKKEYRADLLYKRGWCLSEFGDFNGANRSYTRFLTDFPDDSRKAEILAKRAEALLALGDQISALKDFEELIGMKPEPILTAFAYQGSGRVLRKEKKYRTMVERYRQLLANFPDIAKNTVANANYWIGWGLYKENELDDVAPYLEKARDLAPEFYSEPVGNILVLSSFAQRDSKALHKAIQRIFQDAPGKEIPSHILSWLGVQLFHEGNIEGAVTYLEKSTDPENPAKTKPGVWRTLAKAQNESKNFAAALKTGRIILDLKQEKQWEADSMLDLALSQIGLAKYEEAIETANKALAIDVKGPHLAGLHLVKAEVALRQNRPEKALQDYQKTIQMILDDPLIKPRALAGAAQSAELLGEEERAAQYRLQLKQGFPNWNDDPIETKQPEKEGEE
;
A
#
# COMPACT_ATOMS: atom_id res chain seq x y z
N MET A 1 13.33 -15.27 19.39
CA MET A 1 12.15 -14.54 19.94
C MET A 1 12.52 -14.03 21.31
N PRO A 2 12.22 -12.80 21.68
CA PRO A 2 12.38 -12.39 23.07
C PRO A 2 11.45 -13.24 23.94
N ILE A 3 11.98 -13.73 25.04
CA ILE A 3 11.29 -14.57 26.04
C ILE A 3 10.02 -13.89 26.55
N SER A 4 10.02 -12.55 26.63
CA SER A 4 8.86 -11.71 26.97
C SER A 4 7.60 -11.96 26.15
N ASP A 5 7.75 -12.46 24.93
CA ASP A 5 6.65 -12.64 23.99
C ASP A 5 5.86 -13.94 24.20
N ILE A 6 6.46 -14.92 24.84
CA ILE A 6 5.82 -16.20 25.18
C ILE A 6 5.04 -16.06 26.50
N ASP A 7 5.58 -15.32 27.46
CA ASP A 7 4.97 -15.12 28.79
C ASP A 7 3.68 -14.29 28.74
N ALA A 8 3.57 -13.32 27.85
CA ALA A 8 2.35 -12.54 27.71
C ALA A 8 1.19 -13.31 27.04
N ALA A 9 1.49 -14.38 26.32
CA ALA A 9 0.47 -15.28 25.76
C ALA A 9 0.09 -16.41 26.72
N LEU A 10 0.97 -16.70 27.64
CA LEU A 10 0.76 -17.52 28.79
C LEU A 10 0.41 -16.60 29.95
N ASN A 11 -0.87 -16.25 30.11
CA ASN A 11 -1.38 -16.11 31.47
C ASN A 11 -1.23 -17.53 32.08
N ILE A 12 -0.01 -17.89 32.46
CA ILE A 12 0.19 -18.95 33.43
C ILE A 12 -0.36 -18.34 34.72
N THR A 13 -1.66 -18.30 34.84
CA THR A 13 -2.25 -18.64 36.12
C THR A 13 -1.52 -19.92 36.44
N ILE A 14 -0.53 -19.84 37.33
CA ILE A 14 0.02 -20.98 38.06
C ILE A 14 -1.21 -21.75 38.44
N GLY A 15 -1.53 -22.82 37.68
CA GLY A 15 -2.84 -23.46 37.74
C GLY A 15 -3.18 -23.70 39.18
N PRO A 16 -4.42 -23.50 39.62
CA PRO A 16 -4.76 -23.84 40.96
C PRO A 16 -4.26 -25.27 41.19
N ILE A 17 -3.50 -25.47 42.23
CA ILE A 17 -3.23 -26.81 42.75
C ILE A 17 -4.57 -27.57 42.63
N PRO A 18 -4.62 -28.74 41.99
CA PRO A 18 -5.87 -29.41 41.69
C PRO A 18 -6.83 -29.34 42.92
N VAL A 19 -8.02 -28.83 42.74
CA VAL A 19 -8.99 -28.66 43.80
C VAL A 19 -9.32 -30.01 44.48
N SER A 20 -9.03 -31.12 43.79
CA SER A 20 -9.02 -32.48 44.32
C SER A 20 -8.07 -32.70 45.51
N MET A 21 -6.98 -31.98 45.60
CA MET A 21 -6.05 -32.05 46.76
C MET A 21 -6.48 -31.16 47.94
N ILE A 22 -7.33 -30.15 47.71
CA ILE A 22 -7.81 -29.29 48.79
C ILE A 22 -9.05 -29.91 49.50
N ARG A 23 -9.81 -30.79 48.83
CA ARG A 23 -10.99 -31.44 49.42
C ARG A 23 -10.71 -32.62 50.31
N SER A 24 -9.48 -33.11 50.38
CA SER A 24 -9.12 -34.26 51.29
C SER A 24 -8.73 -33.85 52.69
N LEU A 25 -8.73 -32.57 53.02
CA LEU A 25 -8.47 -32.07 54.37
C LEU A 25 -9.81 -31.69 55.07
N THR A 26 -10.74 -32.61 55.12
CA THR A 26 -11.79 -32.52 56.11
C THR A 26 -11.23 -32.81 57.52
N PRO A 27 -11.71 -32.12 58.57
CA PRO A 27 -11.12 -32.18 59.91
C PRO A 27 -11.56 -33.44 60.66
N ARG A 28 -11.11 -34.59 60.18
CA ARG A 28 -11.44 -35.88 60.80
C ARG A 28 -10.31 -36.46 61.66
N TYR A 29 -9.20 -35.79 61.84
CA TYR A 29 -8.05 -36.27 62.63
C TYR A 29 -7.70 -35.40 63.84
N PHE A 30 -8.72 -34.76 64.46
CA PHE A 30 -8.44 -33.98 65.69
C PHE A 30 -9.09 -34.60 66.94
N LEU A 31 -9.58 -35.83 66.86
CA LEU A 31 -10.33 -36.41 67.96
C LEU A 31 -9.73 -37.66 68.58
N THR A 32 -8.39 -37.87 68.50
CA THR A 32 -7.78 -39.05 69.10
C THR A 32 -6.44 -38.73 69.74
N LEU A 33 -6.39 -37.73 70.64
CA LEU A 33 -5.22 -37.56 71.52
C LEU A 33 -5.63 -36.74 72.77
N LEU A 34 -6.69 -37.13 73.42
CA LEU A 34 -7.08 -36.60 74.72
C LEU A 34 -7.54 -37.73 75.70
N PHE A 35 -6.80 -38.81 75.70
CA PHE A 35 -6.87 -39.75 76.84
C PHE A 35 -5.51 -40.37 76.98
N PHE A 36 -4.86 -40.07 78.08
CA PHE A 36 -3.81 -40.62 78.84
C PHE A 36 -2.70 -39.59 79.16
N CYS A 37 -2.93 -38.95 80.32
CA CYS A 37 -1.88 -38.64 81.26
C CYS A 37 -2.49 -38.12 82.59
N SER A 38 -3.10 -38.97 83.33
CA SER A 38 -3.29 -38.73 84.77
C SER A 38 -2.02 -39.21 85.47
N PHE A 39 -1.05 -38.32 85.62
CA PHE A 39 -0.06 -38.42 86.71
C PHE A 39 -0.09 -37.11 87.49
N ALA A 40 -0.61 -37.20 88.72
CA ALA A 40 -0.72 -36.14 89.69
C ALA A 40 0.69 -35.62 90.05
N ILE A 41 0.98 -34.38 89.66
CA ILE A 41 2.01 -33.53 90.30
C ILE A 41 1.21 -32.46 91.05
N PRO A 42 1.47 -32.11 92.33
CA PRO A 42 0.72 -31.07 93.01
C PRO A 42 0.97 -29.72 92.35
N THR A 43 0.05 -29.30 91.67
CA THR A 43 -0.05 -27.96 91.05
C THR A 43 -0.40 -26.98 92.15
N THR A 44 0.36 -25.93 92.34
CA THR A 44 0.04 -24.77 93.16
C THR A 44 -1.30 -24.21 92.69
N ALA A 45 -2.03 -23.56 93.56
CA ALA A 45 -3.40 -23.01 93.19
C ALA A 45 -3.36 -22.13 91.95
N GLN A 46 -2.29 -21.43 91.72
CA GLN A 46 -2.06 -20.57 90.58
C GLN A 46 -2.02 -21.33 89.23
N ASN A 47 -1.47 -22.55 89.17
CA ASN A 47 -1.38 -23.41 88.00
C ASN A 47 -2.85 -23.93 87.66
N ARG A 48 -3.68 -24.11 88.66
CA ARG A 48 -5.05 -24.59 88.46
C ARG A 48 -5.96 -23.55 87.90
N ASP A 49 -5.81 -22.28 88.29
CA ASP A 49 -6.59 -21.16 87.71
C ASP A 49 -6.16 -20.85 86.27
N GLU A 50 -4.86 -20.95 85.98
CA GLU A 50 -4.27 -20.84 84.68
C GLU A 50 -4.85 -21.89 83.71
N ASP A 51 -4.80 -23.17 84.06
CA ASP A 51 -5.36 -24.27 83.25
C ASP A 51 -6.88 -24.15 83.06
N LEU A 52 -7.62 -23.65 84.04
CA LEU A 52 -9.06 -23.52 84.02
C LEU A 52 -9.53 -22.37 83.07
N LEU A 53 -8.88 -21.21 83.14
CA LEU A 53 -9.18 -20.09 82.31
C LEU A 53 -8.80 -20.40 80.84
N PHE A 54 -7.68 -21.07 80.64
CA PHE A 54 -7.30 -21.48 79.30
C PHE A 54 -8.26 -22.52 78.71
N ALA A 55 -8.65 -23.56 79.50
CA ALA A 55 -9.58 -24.58 79.04
C ALA A 55 -10.96 -24.01 78.73
N ASN A 56 -11.42 -23.00 79.49
CA ASN A 56 -12.69 -22.31 79.21
C ASN A 56 -12.61 -21.57 77.85
N ALA A 57 -11.56 -20.81 77.59
CA ALA A 57 -11.33 -20.13 76.29
C ALA A 57 -11.25 -21.13 75.15
N GLU A 58 -10.53 -22.25 75.34
CA GLU A 58 -10.43 -23.30 74.29
C GLU A 58 -11.78 -23.96 74.02
N ARG A 59 -12.61 -24.18 75.03
CA ARG A 59 -13.95 -24.74 74.84
C ARG A 59 -14.80 -23.84 73.91
N PHE A 60 -14.85 -22.54 74.19
CA PHE A 60 -15.62 -21.60 73.38
C PHE A 60 -15.01 -21.43 71.97
N TYR A 61 -13.66 -21.45 71.86
CA TYR A 61 -12.99 -21.38 70.56
C TYR A 61 -13.33 -22.59 69.69
N THR A 62 -13.20 -23.80 70.24
CA THR A 62 -13.51 -25.03 69.50
C THR A 62 -14.94 -25.10 69.07
N HIS A 63 -15.87 -24.76 69.97
CA HIS A 63 -17.32 -24.73 69.65
C HIS A 63 -17.60 -23.69 68.58
N GLY A 64 -17.00 -22.48 68.62
CA GLY A 64 -17.10 -21.46 67.61
C GLY A 64 -16.54 -21.84 66.21
N GLN A 65 -15.59 -22.80 66.16
CA GLN A 65 -15.12 -23.33 64.88
C GLN A 65 -16.08 -24.29 64.20
N GLU A 66 -16.95 -24.96 64.97
CA GLU A 66 -17.94 -25.91 64.46
C GLU A 66 -19.17 -25.20 63.92
N VAL A 67 -19.40 -23.95 64.31
CA VAL A 67 -20.57 -23.13 63.88
C VAL A 67 -20.44 -22.78 62.42
N GLN A 68 -21.47 -23.09 61.62
CA GLN A 68 -21.54 -22.81 60.18
C GLN A 68 -22.08 -21.41 59.89
N ASP A 69 -23.00 -20.91 60.70
CA ASP A 69 -23.56 -19.56 60.53
C ASP A 69 -22.51 -18.49 60.83
N ARG A 70 -22.38 -17.59 59.84
CA ARG A 70 -21.34 -16.55 59.90
C ARG A 70 -21.57 -15.54 61.03
N SER A 71 -22.80 -15.20 61.32
CA SER A 71 -23.15 -14.22 62.36
C SER A 71 -22.94 -14.82 63.74
N GLU A 72 -23.36 -16.05 63.92
CA GLU A 72 -23.13 -16.80 65.15
C GLU A 72 -21.70 -17.05 65.42
N LYS A 73 -20.92 -17.45 64.39
CA LYS A 73 -19.45 -17.63 64.45
C LYS A 73 -18.75 -16.34 64.87
N ALA A 74 -19.20 -15.20 64.37
CA ALA A 74 -18.63 -13.90 64.78
C ALA A 74 -18.92 -13.59 66.26
N LYS A 75 -20.12 -13.93 66.79
CA LYS A 75 -20.43 -13.78 68.23
C LYS A 75 -19.52 -14.63 69.10
N TYR A 76 -19.34 -15.91 68.73
CA TYR A 76 -18.37 -16.79 69.43
C TYR A 76 -16.96 -16.23 69.38
N SER A 77 -16.51 -15.75 68.16
CA SER A 77 -15.19 -15.16 68.01
C SER A 77 -15.02 -13.91 68.88
N GLN A 78 -16.03 -13.07 69.03
CA GLN A 78 -15.98 -11.87 69.88
C GLN A 78 -15.85 -12.26 71.36
N HIS A 79 -16.62 -13.30 71.80
CA HIS A 79 -16.49 -13.81 73.18
C HIS A 79 -15.10 -14.43 73.44
N VAL A 80 -14.61 -15.22 72.51
CA VAL A 80 -13.32 -15.85 72.53
C VAL A 80 -12.18 -14.83 72.63
N VAL A 81 -12.28 -13.71 71.95
CA VAL A 81 -11.29 -12.62 72.02
C VAL A 81 -11.16 -12.15 73.47
N GLY A 82 -12.30 -11.82 74.14
CA GLY A 82 -12.29 -11.37 75.52
C GLY A 82 -11.69 -12.42 76.50
N LEU A 83 -11.97 -13.68 76.27
CA LEU A 83 -11.47 -14.80 77.15
C LEU A 83 -9.95 -14.94 77.01
N TYR A 84 -9.43 -14.91 75.74
CA TYR A 84 -8.00 -15.02 75.54
C TYR A 84 -7.22 -13.75 75.94
N GLU A 85 -7.80 -12.58 75.76
CA GLU A 85 -7.17 -11.32 76.23
C GLU A 85 -7.10 -11.31 77.75
N ASN A 86 -8.12 -11.72 78.49
CA ASN A 86 -8.14 -11.86 79.95
C ASN A 86 -7.08 -12.89 80.38
N PHE A 87 -7.05 -14.07 79.75
CA PHE A 87 -6.05 -15.11 80.05
C PHE A 87 -4.61 -14.61 79.88
N LEU A 88 -4.35 -13.95 78.72
CA LEU A 88 -3.02 -13.46 78.40
C LEU A 88 -2.55 -12.27 79.24
N THR A 89 -3.53 -11.51 79.82
CA THR A 89 -3.26 -10.43 80.76
C THR A 89 -2.83 -10.99 82.12
N GLN A 90 -3.51 -12.03 82.58
CA GLN A 90 -3.25 -12.64 83.90
C GLN A 90 -2.01 -13.56 83.83
N PHE A 91 -1.84 -14.29 82.71
CA PHE A 91 -0.76 -15.30 82.54
C PHE A 91 0.07 -15.07 81.25
N PRO A 92 0.77 -13.95 81.15
CA PRO A 92 1.50 -13.59 79.90
C PRO A 92 2.64 -14.52 79.53
N ASN A 93 3.16 -15.26 80.51
CA ASN A 93 4.27 -16.21 80.34
C ASN A 93 3.82 -17.68 80.51
N SER A 94 2.53 -17.94 80.47
CA SER A 94 1.95 -19.28 80.52
C SER A 94 2.56 -20.18 79.41
N ARG A 95 2.65 -21.48 79.70
CA ARG A 95 2.95 -22.50 78.68
C ARG A 95 1.92 -22.55 77.58
N HIS A 96 0.69 -22.07 77.86
CA HIS A 96 -0.44 -21.99 76.94
C HIS A 96 -0.46 -20.66 76.12
N ALA A 97 0.35 -19.66 76.51
CA ALA A 97 0.34 -18.35 75.88
C ALA A 97 0.56 -18.38 74.35
N PRO A 98 1.47 -19.23 73.79
CA PRO A 98 1.63 -19.31 72.31
C PRO A 98 0.32 -19.77 71.63
N LEU A 99 -0.31 -20.78 72.16
CA LEU A 99 -1.57 -21.28 71.57
C LEU A 99 -2.73 -20.26 71.77
N ALA A 100 -2.85 -19.70 72.97
CA ALA A 100 -3.83 -18.66 73.26
C ALA A 100 -3.70 -17.47 72.34
N ARG A 101 -2.49 -16.97 72.07
CA ARG A 101 -2.24 -15.89 71.11
C ARG A 101 -2.54 -16.30 69.68
N PHE A 102 -2.25 -17.54 69.32
CA PHE A 102 -2.54 -18.06 68.01
C PHE A 102 -4.06 -18.10 67.80
N HIS A 103 -4.87 -18.64 68.73
CA HIS A 103 -6.32 -18.72 68.69
C HIS A 103 -6.96 -17.32 68.79
N LEU A 104 -6.39 -16.42 69.61
CA LEU A 104 -6.82 -15.00 69.64
C LEU A 104 -6.64 -14.35 68.26
N GLY A 105 -5.49 -14.52 67.65
CA GLY A 105 -5.23 -14.03 66.29
C GLY A 105 -6.25 -14.58 65.28
N HIS A 106 -6.59 -15.86 65.37
CA HIS A 106 -7.57 -16.49 64.51
C HIS A 106 -9.01 -15.97 64.72
N ALA A 107 -9.41 -15.75 66.00
CA ALA A 107 -10.68 -15.14 66.32
C ALA A 107 -10.79 -13.70 65.81
N LEU A 108 -9.75 -12.91 66.03
CA LEU A 108 -9.66 -11.54 65.48
C LEU A 108 -9.72 -11.50 63.93
N GLN A 109 -9.08 -12.44 63.28
CA GLN A 109 -9.15 -12.61 61.84
C GLN A 109 -10.59 -12.92 61.40
N THR A 110 -11.31 -13.76 62.09
CA THR A 110 -12.71 -14.08 61.80
C THR A 110 -13.60 -12.84 61.95
N LEU A 111 -13.29 -11.93 62.86
CA LEU A 111 -13.98 -10.65 63.07
C LEU A 111 -13.54 -9.55 62.09
N GLY A 112 -12.58 -9.80 61.21
CA GLY A 112 -12.02 -8.81 60.27
C GLY A 112 -11.07 -7.81 60.91
N GLN A 113 -10.66 -8.02 62.16
CA GLN A 113 -9.68 -7.18 62.89
C GLN A 113 -8.23 -7.59 62.54
N LEU A 114 -7.89 -7.39 61.20
CA LEU A 114 -6.72 -8.04 60.64
C LEU A 114 -5.39 -7.52 61.22
N ASP A 115 -5.30 -6.26 61.62
CA ASP A 115 -4.05 -5.70 62.15
C ASP A 115 -3.75 -6.25 63.54
N GLN A 116 -4.80 -6.42 64.36
CA GLN A 116 -4.66 -7.06 65.69
C GLN A 116 -4.34 -8.55 65.56
N ALA A 117 -4.96 -9.24 64.56
CA ALA A 117 -4.65 -10.61 64.24
C ALA A 117 -3.17 -10.76 63.85
N LYS A 118 -2.67 -9.89 62.95
CA LYS A 118 -1.28 -9.86 62.55
C LYS A 118 -0.32 -9.61 63.71
N ALA A 119 -0.69 -8.69 64.62
CA ALA A 119 0.12 -8.40 65.81
C ALA A 119 0.26 -9.63 66.71
N ASN A 120 -0.85 -10.35 66.95
CA ASN A 120 -0.85 -11.56 67.76
C ASN A 120 -0.03 -12.68 67.10
N TYR A 121 -0.17 -12.90 65.79
CA TYR A 121 0.64 -13.87 65.05
C TYR A 121 2.15 -13.51 65.09
N ARG A 122 2.49 -12.21 64.87
CA ARG A 122 3.86 -11.75 65.02
C ARG A 122 4.41 -11.98 66.42
N HIS A 123 3.60 -11.78 67.45
CA HIS A 123 4.05 -12.01 68.80
C HIS A 123 4.43 -13.49 69.06
N VAL A 124 3.57 -14.45 68.57
CA VAL A 124 3.87 -15.87 68.64
C VAL A 124 5.22 -16.18 67.94
N ILE A 125 5.39 -15.65 66.73
CA ILE A 125 6.61 -15.90 65.91
C ILE A 125 7.87 -15.33 66.58
N ASN A 126 7.79 -14.12 67.15
CA ASN A 126 8.95 -13.44 67.70
C ASN A 126 9.37 -13.89 69.08
N LYS A 127 8.39 -14.30 69.92
CA LYS A 127 8.64 -14.71 71.29
C LYS A 127 9.00 -16.21 71.42
N HIS A 128 8.46 -17.02 70.49
CA HIS A 128 8.65 -18.47 70.51
C HIS A 128 9.49 -18.89 69.32
N LEU A 129 10.78 -19.14 69.54
CA LEU A 129 11.71 -19.42 68.44
C LEU A 129 11.51 -20.78 67.76
N LYS A 130 10.76 -21.70 68.38
CA LYS A 130 10.50 -23.06 67.88
C LYS A 130 9.12 -23.57 68.29
N GLY A 131 8.58 -24.49 67.53
CA GLY A 131 7.32 -25.19 67.84
C GLY A 131 6.21 -25.01 66.76
N GLN A 132 5.23 -25.92 66.79
CA GLN A 132 4.14 -25.96 65.78
C GLN A 132 3.29 -24.67 65.69
N TRP A 133 3.13 -23.94 66.81
CA TRP A 133 2.34 -22.69 66.83
C TRP A 133 3.05 -21.56 66.08
N VAL A 134 4.40 -21.55 66.12
CA VAL A 134 5.19 -20.63 65.32
C VAL A 134 4.90 -20.88 63.84
N GLY A 135 4.96 -22.14 63.41
CA GLY A 135 4.64 -22.52 62.06
C GLY A 135 3.25 -22.17 61.63
N ASN A 136 2.25 -22.47 62.50
CA ASN A 136 0.85 -22.14 62.20
C ASN A 136 0.58 -20.64 62.19
N ALA A 137 1.14 -19.86 63.13
CA ALA A 137 1.00 -18.42 63.18
C ALA A 137 1.66 -17.77 61.98
N ALA A 138 2.87 -18.22 61.60
CA ALA A 138 3.56 -17.75 60.40
C ALA A 138 2.79 -18.04 59.15
N ARG A 139 2.18 -19.21 59.04
CA ARG A 139 1.31 -19.56 57.87
C ARG A 139 0.10 -18.66 57.77
N GLN A 140 -0.63 -18.40 58.86
CA GLN A 140 -1.79 -17.51 58.88
C GLN A 140 -1.37 -16.08 58.55
N LEU A 141 -0.32 -15.59 59.17
CA LEU A 141 0.23 -14.27 58.87
C LEU A 141 0.65 -14.11 57.38
N ALA A 142 1.27 -15.14 56.83
CA ALA A 142 1.63 -15.17 55.42
C ALA A 142 0.41 -15.11 54.51
N TYR A 143 -0.67 -15.81 54.84
CA TYR A 143 -1.91 -15.72 54.06
C TYR A 143 -2.58 -14.34 54.14
N LEU A 144 -2.53 -13.65 55.27
CA LEU A 144 -3.01 -12.28 55.37
C LEU A 144 -2.23 -11.35 54.45
N PHE A 145 -0.90 -11.42 54.46
CA PHE A 145 -0.08 -10.65 53.52
C PHE A 145 -0.25 -11.07 52.06
N TYR A 146 -0.53 -12.35 51.82
CA TYR A 146 -0.82 -12.84 50.47
C TYR A 146 -2.11 -12.22 49.88
N ILE A 147 -3.17 -12.11 50.71
CA ILE A 147 -4.45 -11.48 50.30
C ILE A 147 -4.30 -9.96 50.11
N GLU A 148 -3.41 -9.34 50.88
CA GLU A 148 -3.05 -7.93 50.77
C GLU A 148 -2.06 -7.63 49.59
N GLU A 149 -1.70 -8.65 48.86
CA GLU A 149 -0.69 -8.57 47.78
C GLU A 149 0.72 -8.10 48.27
N SER A 150 0.97 -8.13 49.54
CA SER A 150 2.26 -7.82 50.14
C SER A 150 3.24 -9.00 49.99
N TRP A 151 3.59 -9.26 48.72
CA TRP A 151 4.26 -10.50 48.31
C TRP A 151 5.61 -10.77 49.03
N ALA A 152 6.39 -9.73 49.36
CA ALA A 152 7.66 -9.87 50.04
C ALA A 152 7.48 -10.38 51.49
N GLU A 153 6.55 -9.81 52.23
CA GLU A 153 6.23 -10.24 53.59
C GLU A 153 5.56 -11.62 53.57
N ALA A 154 4.64 -11.85 52.62
CA ALA A 154 4.04 -13.18 52.45
C ALA A 154 5.12 -14.25 52.20
N ALA A 155 6.09 -14.02 51.31
CA ALA A 155 7.19 -14.94 51.03
C ALA A 155 8.05 -15.22 52.27
N LYS A 156 8.35 -14.17 53.04
CA LYS A 156 9.10 -14.26 54.30
C LYS A 156 8.41 -15.19 55.30
N TYR A 157 7.13 -14.93 55.59
CA TYR A 157 6.40 -15.70 56.59
C TYR A 157 6.02 -17.10 56.12
N PHE A 158 5.78 -17.33 54.80
CA PHE A 158 5.69 -18.71 54.28
C PHE A 158 7.01 -19.47 54.47
N GLY A 159 8.15 -18.80 54.35
CA GLY A 159 9.45 -19.39 54.67
C GLY A 159 9.55 -19.80 56.13
N VAL A 160 9.16 -18.93 57.07
CA VAL A 160 9.10 -19.25 58.50
C VAL A 160 8.12 -20.40 58.78
N ALA A 161 6.98 -20.39 58.18
CA ALA A 161 5.97 -21.47 58.30
C ALA A 161 6.58 -22.82 57.92
N ALA A 162 7.24 -22.88 56.73
CA ALA A 162 7.85 -24.11 56.24
C ALA A 162 8.94 -24.71 57.17
N LEU A 163 9.57 -23.90 58.00
CA LEU A 163 10.59 -24.35 58.94
C LEU A 163 9.99 -24.94 60.25
N HIS A 164 8.76 -24.55 60.61
CA HIS A 164 8.21 -24.81 61.92
C HIS A 164 6.92 -25.64 61.94
N VAL A 165 6.25 -25.83 60.79
CA VAL A 165 5.10 -26.73 60.68
C VAL A 165 5.55 -28.21 60.83
N THR A 166 4.73 -29.02 61.47
CA THR A 166 5.07 -30.42 61.70
C THR A 166 4.59 -31.34 60.58
N SER A 167 3.55 -30.96 59.89
CA SER A 167 3.02 -31.71 58.73
C SER A 167 3.89 -31.44 57.48
N GLN A 168 4.32 -32.51 56.83
CA GLN A 168 5.05 -32.45 55.56
C GLN A 168 4.23 -31.75 54.46
N ASP A 169 2.94 -32.06 54.40
CA ASP A 169 2.04 -31.43 53.44
C ASP A 169 1.91 -29.91 53.63
N LEU A 170 1.77 -29.46 54.87
CA LEU A 170 1.71 -28.04 55.23
C LEU A 170 3.05 -27.35 54.90
N ARG A 171 4.18 -28.03 55.07
CA ARG A 171 5.52 -27.53 54.76
C ARG A 171 5.65 -27.29 53.27
N PHE A 172 5.38 -28.29 52.46
CA PHE A 172 5.47 -28.12 51.00
C PHE A 172 4.40 -27.13 50.45
N SER A 173 3.23 -27.11 51.03
CA SER A 173 2.23 -26.10 50.73
C SER A 173 2.74 -24.67 50.99
N ALA A 174 3.39 -24.46 52.11
CA ALA A 174 4.04 -23.18 52.45
C ALA A 174 5.20 -22.83 51.49
N LEU A 175 6.02 -23.79 51.13
CA LEU A 175 7.13 -23.58 50.19
C LEU A 175 6.60 -23.25 48.77
N THR A 176 5.54 -23.92 48.32
CA THR A 176 4.93 -23.60 47.03
C THR A 176 4.35 -22.19 47.01
N LYS A 177 3.67 -21.78 48.10
CA LYS A 177 3.18 -20.41 48.25
C LYS A 177 4.33 -19.38 48.29
N ARG A 178 5.42 -19.72 48.98
CA ARG A 178 6.63 -18.89 48.97
C ARG A 178 7.17 -18.68 47.56
N VAL A 179 7.27 -19.73 46.75
CA VAL A 179 7.71 -19.64 45.36
C VAL A 179 6.77 -18.70 44.56
N GLN A 180 5.44 -18.85 44.73
CA GLN A 180 4.47 -17.99 44.06
C GLN A 180 4.68 -16.51 44.40
N CYS A 181 4.90 -16.19 45.69
CA CYS A 181 5.16 -14.81 46.11
C CYS A 181 6.50 -14.29 45.57
N LEU A 182 7.56 -15.10 45.60
CA LEU A 182 8.88 -14.72 45.08
C LEU A 182 8.86 -14.45 43.56
N LEU A 183 8.08 -15.21 42.80
CA LEU A 183 7.87 -14.97 41.37
C LEU A 183 7.17 -13.63 41.13
N LYS A 184 6.17 -13.24 41.94
CA LYS A 184 5.47 -11.96 41.85
C LYS A 184 6.41 -10.74 42.03
N ILE A 185 7.50 -10.91 42.76
CA ILE A 185 8.50 -9.85 43.05
C ILE A 185 9.83 -10.07 42.33
N ASN A 186 9.85 -10.95 41.32
CA ASN A 186 11.02 -11.26 40.47
C ASN A 186 12.28 -11.67 41.25
N ARG A 187 12.16 -12.34 42.41
CA ARG A 187 13.30 -12.86 43.16
C ARG A 187 13.72 -14.26 42.68
N THR A 188 14.16 -14.34 41.41
CA THR A 188 14.40 -15.61 40.71
C THR A 188 15.45 -16.49 41.39
N LYS A 189 16.50 -15.93 41.97
CA LYS A 189 17.53 -16.68 42.70
C LYS A 189 16.93 -17.42 43.89
N GLU A 190 16.09 -16.75 44.67
CA GLU A 190 15.44 -17.38 45.83
C GLU A 190 14.41 -18.43 45.38
N VAL A 191 13.70 -18.20 44.27
CA VAL A 191 12.85 -19.20 43.65
C VAL A 191 13.60 -20.49 43.36
N VAL A 192 14.74 -20.40 42.69
CA VAL A 192 15.59 -21.55 42.35
C VAL A 192 16.06 -22.30 43.63
N GLU A 193 16.47 -21.56 44.67
CA GLU A 193 16.88 -22.16 45.95
C GLU A 193 15.74 -22.94 46.63
N VAL A 194 14.57 -22.34 46.70
CA VAL A 194 13.39 -23.00 47.30
C VAL A 194 12.96 -24.23 46.52
N LEU A 195 12.93 -24.13 45.18
CA LEU A 195 12.59 -25.28 44.33
C LEU A 195 13.58 -26.42 44.47
N ARG A 196 14.86 -26.13 44.50
CA ARG A 196 15.91 -27.15 44.76
C ARG A 196 15.73 -27.81 46.12
N ALA A 197 15.37 -27.04 47.16
CA ALA A 197 15.09 -27.60 48.50
C ALA A 197 13.87 -28.54 48.48
N ILE A 198 12.80 -28.18 47.71
CA ILE A 198 11.65 -29.06 47.54
C ILE A 198 12.06 -30.36 46.81
N ILE A 199 12.86 -30.26 45.74
CA ILE A 199 13.28 -31.43 44.94
C ILE A 199 14.18 -32.37 45.72
N ALA A 200 14.98 -31.85 46.64
CA ALA A 200 15.92 -32.63 47.43
C ALA A 200 15.27 -33.66 48.39
N GLU A 201 14.00 -33.46 48.71
CA GLU A 201 13.21 -34.38 49.53
C GLU A 201 12.38 -35.31 48.61
N PRO A 202 12.64 -36.62 48.65
CA PRO A 202 11.92 -37.55 47.76
C PRO A 202 10.52 -37.92 48.28
N LYS A 203 9.66 -38.36 47.32
CA LYS A 203 8.36 -39.00 47.62
C LYS A 203 7.32 -38.07 48.26
N HIS A 204 7.12 -36.91 47.74
CA HIS A 204 6.02 -36.01 48.13
C HIS A 204 5.27 -35.50 46.90
N PRO A 205 3.98 -35.12 47.03
CA PRO A 205 3.12 -34.72 45.87
C PRO A 205 3.62 -33.52 45.08
N TYR A 206 4.40 -32.65 45.68
CA TYR A 206 4.90 -31.42 45.05
C TYR A 206 6.23 -31.56 44.28
N GLN A 207 6.81 -32.75 44.26
CA GLN A 207 8.13 -32.99 43.66
C GLN A 207 8.14 -32.74 42.16
N GLU A 208 7.17 -33.32 41.45
CA GLU A 208 7.06 -33.11 40.01
C GLU A 208 6.75 -31.65 39.64
N TRP A 209 5.93 -30.98 40.43
CA TRP A 209 5.68 -29.55 40.31
C TRP A 209 6.97 -28.75 40.46
N ALA A 210 7.76 -29.02 41.48
CA ALA A 210 8.99 -28.30 41.71
C ALA A 210 10.04 -28.56 40.62
N VAL A 211 10.12 -29.79 40.09
CA VAL A 211 11.00 -30.13 38.96
C VAL A 211 10.58 -29.36 37.73
N PHE A 212 9.26 -29.33 37.44
CA PHE A 212 8.74 -28.57 36.30
C PHE A 212 8.99 -27.07 36.43
N MET A 213 8.69 -26.47 37.59
CA MET A 213 8.89 -25.05 37.85
C MET A 213 10.37 -24.66 37.80
N LEU A 214 11.26 -25.51 38.28
CA LEU A 214 12.72 -25.26 38.21
C LEU A 214 13.21 -25.31 36.76
N GLY A 215 12.74 -26.28 36.00
CA GLY A 215 13.06 -26.36 34.55
C GLY A 215 12.53 -25.19 33.78
N TYR A 216 11.29 -24.76 34.05
CA TYR A 216 10.70 -23.57 33.47
C TYR A 216 11.46 -22.29 33.85
N GLN A 217 11.87 -22.15 35.15
CA GLN A 217 12.66 -20.99 35.55
C GLN A 217 14.03 -20.96 34.85
N TYR A 218 14.68 -22.12 34.69
CA TYR A 218 15.93 -22.18 33.91
C TYR A 218 15.72 -21.80 32.44
N TYR A 219 14.58 -22.13 31.86
CA TYR A 219 14.24 -21.68 30.50
C TYR A 219 14.12 -20.16 30.46
N LEU A 220 13.41 -19.55 31.43
CA LEU A 220 13.26 -18.09 31.52
C LEU A 220 14.60 -17.36 31.77
N ASP A 221 15.49 -17.96 32.53
CA ASP A 221 16.83 -17.44 32.84
C ASP A 221 17.86 -17.75 31.73
N GLU A 222 17.39 -18.20 30.51
CA GLU A 222 18.22 -18.57 29.35
C GLU A 222 19.27 -19.68 29.66
N GLN A 223 19.07 -20.45 30.73
CA GLN A 223 19.92 -21.59 31.10
C GLN A 223 19.38 -22.87 30.43
N LEU A 224 19.38 -22.88 29.10
CA LEU A 224 18.59 -23.82 28.27
C LEU A 224 19.01 -25.28 28.50
N GLU A 225 20.33 -25.61 28.55
CA GLU A 225 20.78 -26.97 28.81
C GLU A 225 20.38 -27.47 30.20
N ARG A 226 20.38 -26.57 31.22
CA ARG A 226 19.90 -26.91 32.55
C ARG A 226 18.41 -27.15 32.57
N SER A 227 17.66 -26.37 31.84
CA SER A 227 16.22 -26.56 31.65
C SER A 227 15.91 -27.93 31.06
N ILE A 228 16.57 -28.31 29.96
CA ILE A 228 16.42 -29.61 29.32
C ILE A 228 16.74 -30.73 30.30
N LYS A 229 17.89 -30.63 30.97
CA LYS A 229 18.36 -31.66 31.92
C LYS A 229 17.38 -31.91 33.06
N ILE A 230 16.81 -30.86 33.64
CA ILE A 230 15.93 -30.99 34.80
C ILE A 230 14.51 -31.44 34.38
N LEU A 231 14.03 -31.08 33.18
CA LEU A 231 12.72 -31.46 32.68
C LEU A 231 12.66 -32.89 32.10
N LYS A 232 13.78 -33.41 31.61
CA LYS A 232 13.84 -34.72 30.91
C LYS A 232 13.27 -35.89 31.74
N PRO A 233 13.40 -36.00 33.04
CA PRO A 233 12.74 -37.04 33.84
C PRO A 233 11.22 -37.05 33.75
N LEU A 234 10.57 -35.87 33.64
CA LEU A 234 9.12 -35.74 33.54
C LEU A 234 8.54 -36.23 32.21
N THR A 235 9.38 -36.40 31.18
CA THR A 235 8.92 -36.84 29.87
C THR A 235 8.80 -38.34 29.72
N LYS A 236 9.38 -39.11 30.65
CA LYS A 236 9.36 -40.56 30.63
C LYS A 236 7.93 -41.09 30.78
N GLU A 237 7.57 -42.05 29.94
CA GLU A 237 6.22 -42.65 29.91
C GLU A 237 5.89 -43.37 31.23
N ALA A 238 6.87 -44.02 31.80
CA ALA A 238 6.73 -44.75 33.04
C ALA A 238 6.41 -43.85 34.27
N VAL A 239 6.67 -42.52 34.19
CA VAL A 239 6.42 -41.58 35.28
C VAL A 239 4.99 -41.09 35.29
N GLN A 240 4.28 -41.11 34.16
CA GLN A 240 2.89 -40.61 34.00
C GLN A 240 2.68 -39.21 34.62
N SER A 241 3.69 -38.33 34.50
CA SER A 241 3.64 -37.00 35.07
C SER A 241 2.55 -36.15 34.46
N ILE A 242 1.81 -35.42 35.30
CA ILE A 242 0.82 -34.43 34.87
C ILE A 242 1.48 -33.27 34.12
N TYR A 243 2.78 -33.03 34.32
CA TYR A 243 3.59 -31.99 33.67
C TYR A 243 4.29 -32.51 32.39
N ARG A 244 4.03 -33.75 31.96
CA ARG A 244 4.73 -34.37 30.81
C ARG A 244 4.63 -33.52 29.54
N SER A 245 3.42 -33.05 29.21
CA SER A 245 3.23 -32.25 27.99
C SER A 245 3.92 -30.89 28.05
N GLN A 246 3.89 -30.23 29.24
CA GLN A 246 4.61 -28.98 29.44
C GLN A 246 6.12 -29.19 29.40
N ALA A 247 6.62 -30.22 30.04
CA ALA A 247 8.06 -30.54 30.04
C ALA A 247 8.58 -30.80 28.63
N MET A 248 7.89 -31.63 27.84
CA MET A 248 8.19 -31.84 26.42
C MET A 248 8.18 -30.55 25.63
N PHE A 249 7.16 -29.69 25.87
CA PHE A 249 7.04 -28.41 25.18
C PHE A 249 8.24 -27.49 25.48
N TYR A 250 8.62 -27.29 26.75
CA TYR A 250 9.76 -26.42 27.12
C TYR A 250 11.10 -27.02 26.71
N ILE A 251 11.25 -28.35 26.74
CA ILE A 251 12.45 -29.02 26.18
C ILE A 251 12.52 -28.71 24.68
N GLY A 252 11.41 -28.85 23.96
CA GLY A 252 11.37 -28.55 22.54
C GLY A 252 11.72 -27.10 22.21
N LEU A 253 11.22 -26.12 22.99
CA LEU A 253 11.60 -24.72 22.85
C LEU A 253 13.10 -24.49 23.14
N ALA A 254 13.59 -25.01 24.29
CA ALA A 254 14.99 -24.85 24.68
C ALA A 254 15.93 -25.45 23.63
N SER A 255 15.60 -26.64 23.12
CA SER A 255 16.37 -27.31 22.06
C SER A 255 16.34 -26.49 20.75
N SER A 256 15.22 -25.89 20.42
CA SER A 256 15.12 -25.00 19.23
C SER A 256 16.01 -23.76 19.35
N GLU A 257 16.08 -23.17 20.54
CA GLU A 257 16.92 -21.98 20.78
C GLU A 257 18.41 -22.34 20.81
N LEU A 258 18.76 -23.57 21.19
CA LEU A 258 20.13 -24.12 21.14
C LEU A 258 20.53 -24.61 19.73
N GLY A 259 19.63 -24.55 18.73
CA GLY A 259 19.87 -25.07 17.40
C GLY A 259 19.83 -26.60 17.29
N LEU A 260 19.29 -27.30 18.30
CA LEU A 260 19.12 -28.74 18.32
C LEU A 260 17.80 -29.14 17.63
N SER A 261 17.71 -28.94 16.31
CA SER A 261 16.48 -29.08 15.55
C SER A 261 15.79 -30.43 15.72
N ASP A 262 16.53 -31.53 15.67
CA ASP A 262 15.96 -32.88 15.82
C ASP A 262 15.34 -33.09 17.23
N GLU A 263 16.01 -32.69 18.30
CA GLU A 263 15.49 -32.82 19.66
C GLU A 263 14.27 -31.89 19.85
N ALA A 264 14.32 -30.69 19.29
CA ALA A 264 13.20 -29.75 19.30
C ALA A 264 11.96 -30.33 18.61
N THR A 265 12.12 -30.77 17.38
CA THR A 265 11.07 -31.35 16.55
C THR A 265 10.47 -32.60 17.19
N ASN A 266 11.30 -33.51 17.67
CA ASN A 266 10.86 -34.76 18.35
C ASN A 266 10.02 -34.48 19.59
N ASN A 267 10.44 -33.56 20.45
CA ASN A 267 9.70 -33.24 21.67
C ASN A 267 8.38 -32.51 21.37
N LEU A 268 8.39 -31.56 20.48
CA LEU A 268 7.18 -30.82 20.11
C LEU A 268 6.16 -31.72 19.39
N HIS A 269 6.61 -32.62 18.51
CA HIS A 269 5.73 -33.63 17.91
C HIS A 269 5.19 -34.63 18.95
N ALA A 270 5.98 -34.99 19.95
CA ALA A 270 5.51 -35.86 21.01
C ALA A 270 4.32 -35.23 21.78
N VAL A 271 4.36 -33.92 22.04
CA VAL A 271 3.22 -33.20 22.62
C VAL A 271 1.99 -33.33 21.73
N LEU A 272 2.13 -33.19 20.41
CA LEU A 272 0.99 -33.29 19.47
C LEU A 272 0.41 -34.70 19.42
N LYS A 273 1.19 -35.74 19.63
CA LYS A 273 0.76 -37.14 19.62
C LYS A 273 -0.03 -37.57 20.86
N ILE A 274 0.07 -36.83 21.99
CA ILE A 274 -0.72 -37.16 23.19
C ILE A 274 -2.22 -37.06 22.87
N ARG A 275 -2.98 -38.10 23.22
CA ARG A 275 -4.44 -38.16 22.91
C ARG A 275 -5.24 -37.23 23.83
N MET A 276 -6.06 -36.35 23.26
CA MET A 276 -6.95 -35.47 24.03
C MET A 276 -8.06 -36.24 24.76
N ASN A 277 -8.49 -37.36 24.22
CA ASN A 277 -9.60 -38.17 24.73
C ASN A 277 -9.12 -39.33 25.66
N ASP A 278 -7.91 -39.23 26.20
CA ASP A 278 -7.41 -40.19 27.15
C ASP A 278 -8.31 -40.19 28.39
N PRO A 279 -8.92 -41.35 28.77
CA PRO A 279 -9.83 -41.42 29.91
C PRO A 279 -9.10 -41.15 31.24
N SER A 280 -7.82 -41.33 31.32
CA SER A 280 -7.01 -41.07 32.52
C SER A 280 -6.86 -39.57 32.82
N LEU A 281 -7.09 -38.69 31.83
CA LEU A 281 -6.97 -37.24 32.00
C LEU A 281 -8.18 -36.61 32.65
N THR A 282 -7.94 -35.78 33.66
CA THR A 282 -8.97 -34.90 34.20
C THR A 282 -9.36 -33.79 33.20
N ASN A 283 -10.48 -33.11 33.43
CA ASN A 283 -10.89 -31.98 32.56
C ASN A 283 -9.82 -30.86 32.54
N GLU A 284 -9.22 -30.57 33.66
CA GLU A 284 -8.16 -29.57 33.79
C GLU A 284 -6.90 -29.96 33.02
N GLN A 285 -6.52 -31.26 33.10
CA GLN A 285 -5.40 -31.79 32.33
C GLN A 285 -5.68 -31.76 30.81
N ARG A 286 -6.92 -32.02 30.38
CA ARG A 286 -7.30 -31.89 28.94
C ARG A 286 -7.20 -30.45 28.46
N LEU A 287 -7.65 -29.49 29.28
CA LEU A 287 -7.55 -28.06 28.92
C LEU A 287 -6.08 -27.63 28.82
N SER A 288 -5.24 -28.02 29.79
CA SER A 288 -3.81 -27.77 29.76
C SER A 288 -3.14 -28.42 28.56
N LEU A 289 -3.50 -29.67 28.25
CA LEU A 289 -2.95 -30.39 27.08
C LEU A 289 -3.36 -29.69 25.77
N GLY A 290 -4.59 -29.21 25.64
CA GLY A 290 -5.02 -28.43 24.50
C GLY A 290 -4.16 -27.19 24.28
N THR A 291 -3.94 -26.44 25.35
CA THR A 291 -3.04 -25.26 25.32
C THR A 291 -1.60 -25.63 24.92
N ASN A 292 -1.04 -26.70 25.52
CA ASN A 292 0.31 -27.15 25.22
C ASN A 292 0.45 -27.62 23.75
N LYS A 293 -0.59 -28.31 23.22
CA LYS A 293 -0.61 -28.69 21.81
C LYS A 293 -0.68 -27.48 20.87
N ALA A 294 -1.49 -26.48 21.18
CA ALA A 294 -1.56 -25.26 20.39
C ALA A 294 -0.21 -24.51 20.38
N LEU A 295 0.44 -24.48 21.54
CA LEU A 295 1.77 -23.87 21.67
C LEU A 295 2.85 -24.67 20.94
N ALA A 296 2.86 -26.01 21.09
CA ALA A 296 3.81 -26.89 20.42
C ALA A 296 3.64 -26.86 18.90
N GLN A 297 2.41 -26.90 18.43
CA GLN A 297 2.09 -26.73 17.01
C GLN A 297 2.63 -25.40 16.47
N THR A 298 2.38 -24.33 17.21
CA THR A 298 2.85 -23.00 16.83
C THR A 298 4.38 -22.94 16.81
N ALA A 299 5.06 -23.58 17.76
CA ALA A 299 6.51 -23.64 17.80
C ALA A 299 7.09 -24.45 16.62
N LEU A 300 6.54 -25.65 16.37
CA LEU A 300 6.92 -26.48 15.21
C LEU A 300 6.75 -25.72 13.89
N MET A 301 5.63 -25.06 13.72
CA MET A 301 5.41 -24.22 12.53
C MET A 301 6.44 -23.11 12.38
N LYS A 302 7.04 -22.64 13.48
CA LYS A 302 8.16 -21.69 13.40
C LYS A 302 9.42 -22.39 12.89
N VAL A 303 9.78 -23.54 13.49
CA VAL A 303 10.96 -24.32 13.08
C VAL A 303 10.85 -24.68 11.59
N SER A 304 9.75 -25.28 11.19
CA SER A 304 9.53 -25.66 9.76
C SER A 304 9.52 -24.43 8.82
N LEU A 305 9.05 -23.27 9.28
CA LEU A 305 9.09 -22.05 8.49
C LEU A 305 10.52 -21.52 8.34
N ASP A 306 11.31 -21.57 9.41
CA ASP A 306 12.72 -21.16 9.41
C ASP A 306 13.58 -22.11 8.53
N GLU A 307 13.19 -23.38 8.40
CA GLU A 307 13.77 -24.41 7.51
C GLU A 307 13.16 -24.38 6.09
N GLU A 308 12.26 -23.46 5.80
CA GLU A 308 11.52 -23.34 4.52
C GLU A 308 10.67 -24.58 4.18
N ASP A 309 10.38 -25.47 5.12
CA ASP A 309 9.43 -26.58 4.93
C ASP A 309 7.98 -26.09 5.05
N TYR A 310 7.54 -25.39 4.02
CA TYR A 310 6.19 -24.84 3.95
C TYR A 310 5.10 -25.90 3.92
N GLN A 311 5.41 -27.12 3.45
CA GLN A 311 4.44 -28.21 3.41
C GLN A 311 4.15 -28.75 4.83
N GLU A 312 5.18 -28.92 5.66
CA GLU A 312 4.99 -29.32 7.05
C GLU A 312 4.26 -28.22 7.85
N VAL A 313 4.55 -26.95 7.60
CA VAL A 313 3.78 -25.84 8.22
C VAL A 313 2.30 -25.95 7.91
N ILE A 314 1.92 -26.22 6.67
CA ILE A 314 0.52 -26.38 6.26
C ILE A 314 -0.10 -27.63 6.87
N LYS A 315 0.61 -28.74 6.88
CA LYS A 315 0.17 -29.99 7.52
C LYS A 315 -0.10 -29.78 9.01
N LEU A 316 0.82 -29.14 9.73
CA LEU A 316 0.65 -28.79 11.13
C LEU A 316 -0.59 -27.89 11.32
N TYR A 317 -0.75 -26.88 10.47
CA TYR A 317 -1.92 -25.99 10.52
C TYR A 317 -3.25 -26.72 10.33
N SER A 318 -3.27 -27.72 9.45
CA SER A 318 -4.46 -28.52 9.14
C SER A 318 -4.89 -29.50 10.27
N MET A 319 -4.03 -29.74 11.26
CA MET A 319 -4.36 -30.59 12.43
C MET A 319 -5.42 -29.96 13.35
N GLY A 320 -5.85 -28.73 13.09
CA GLY A 320 -6.77 -27.97 13.92
C GLY A 320 -6.05 -26.99 14.84
N ASP A 321 -6.82 -26.24 15.63
CA ASP A 321 -6.29 -25.14 16.45
C ASP A 321 -6.07 -25.54 17.93
N PHE A 322 -6.52 -26.70 18.33
CA PHE A 322 -6.45 -27.19 19.72
C PHE A 322 -7.04 -26.20 20.75
N GLY A 323 -7.96 -25.33 20.32
CA GLY A 323 -8.53 -24.28 21.17
C GLY A 323 -7.63 -23.03 21.29
N ALA A 324 -6.68 -22.84 20.40
CA ALA A 324 -5.86 -21.65 20.34
C ALA A 324 -6.70 -20.38 20.19
N LYS A 325 -6.38 -19.34 20.99
CA LYS A 325 -7.03 -18.03 20.95
C LYS A 325 -5.97 -16.93 21.08
N GLY A 326 -6.37 -15.69 20.78
CA GLY A 326 -5.55 -14.51 20.97
C GLY A 326 -4.18 -14.63 20.28
N LYS A 327 -3.13 -14.35 21.01
CA LYS A 327 -1.73 -14.31 20.49
C LYS A 327 -1.26 -15.64 19.89
N VAL A 328 -1.70 -16.78 20.44
CA VAL A 328 -1.29 -18.12 19.94
C VAL A 328 -1.91 -18.37 18.57
N GLU A 329 -3.23 -18.19 18.43
CA GLU A 329 -3.90 -18.36 17.14
C GLU A 329 -3.42 -17.34 16.10
N ALA A 330 -3.17 -16.09 16.52
CA ALA A 330 -2.64 -15.07 15.62
C ALA A 330 -1.27 -15.49 15.05
N ARG A 331 -0.35 -15.97 15.90
CA ARG A 331 0.98 -16.44 15.46
C ARG A 331 0.89 -17.68 14.57
N ARG A 332 0.02 -18.64 14.94
CA ARG A 332 -0.24 -19.84 14.16
C ARG A 332 -0.75 -19.47 12.76
N SER A 333 -1.74 -18.60 12.70
CA SER A 333 -2.34 -18.12 11.46
C SER A 333 -1.34 -17.31 10.61
N MET A 334 -0.49 -16.50 11.25
CA MET A 334 0.56 -15.74 10.54
C MET A 334 1.56 -16.66 9.85
N ARG A 335 2.03 -17.71 10.54
CA ARG A 335 2.97 -18.69 9.99
C ARG A 335 2.36 -19.49 8.85
N ALA A 336 1.12 -19.95 9.02
CA ALA A 336 0.38 -20.62 7.95
C ALA A 336 0.19 -19.71 6.73
N GLY A 337 -0.17 -18.45 6.96
CA GLY A 337 -0.31 -17.46 5.89
C GLY A 337 0.97 -17.28 5.09
N ARG A 338 2.12 -17.17 5.76
CA ARG A 338 3.44 -17.06 5.10
C ARG A 338 3.79 -18.31 4.29
N ALA A 339 3.52 -19.52 4.83
CA ALA A 339 3.74 -20.78 4.12
C ALA A 339 2.81 -20.91 2.89
N PHE A 340 1.54 -20.54 3.02
CA PHE A 340 0.62 -20.50 1.89
C PHE A 340 1.06 -19.50 0.83
N LEU A 341 1.56 -18.33 1.24
CA LEU A 341 2.05 -17.31 0.34
C LEU A 341 3.27 -17.78 -0.45
N ALA A 342 4.24 -18.40 0.23
CA ALA A 342 5.43 -18.98 -0.40
C ALA A 342 5.08 -20.05 -1.44
N LEU A 343 4.05 -20.85 -1.16
CA LEU A 343 3.53 -21.87 -2.08
C LEU A 343 2.53 -21.30 -3.11
N LYS A 344 2.40 -20.00 -3.22
CA LYS A 344 1.48 -19.31 -4.14
C LYS A 344 0.00 -19.65 -3.95
N LYS A 345 -0.38 -20.15 -2.77
CA LYS A 345 -1.76 -20.48 -2.39
C LYS A 345 -2.43 -19.22 -1.79
N TYR A 346 -2.60 -18.18 -2.60
CA TYR A 346 -2.95 -16.83 -2.15
C TYR A 346 -4.29 -16.72 -1.42
N GLN A 347 -5.30 -17.51 -1.82
CA GLN A 347 -6.60 -17.50 -1.13
C GLN A 347 -6.49 -18.04 0.30
N GLN A 348 -5.74 -19.13 0.48
CA GLN A 348 -5.51 -19.74 1.79
C GLN A 348 -4.63 -18.81 2.65
N ALA A 349 -3.59 -18.20 2.05
CA ALA A 349 -2.74 -17.22 2.72
C ALA A 349 -3.57 -16.05 3.27
N ARG A 350 -4.39 -15.46 2.42
CA ARG A 350 -5.31 -14.37 2.79
C ARG A 350 -6.27 -14.75 3.93
N ALA A 351 -6.86 -15.94 3.86
CA ALA A 351 -7.75 -16.43 4.89
C ALA A 351 -7.03 -16.61 6.24
N ALA A 352 -5.79 -17.10 6.22
CA ALA A 352 -4.97 -17.23 7.41
C ALA A 352 -4.57 -15.86 7.98
N PHE A 353 -4.12 -14.91 7.16
CA PHE A 353 -3.77 -13.55 7.62
C PHE A 353 -4.96 -12.82 8.23
N ARG A 354 -6.17 -12.93 7.68
CA ARG A 354 -7.38 -12.34 8.26
C ARG A 354 -7.72 -12.87 9.66
N ARG A 355 -7.31 -14.10 9.99
CA ARG A 355 -7.48 -14.64 11.33
C ARG A 355 -6.55 -13.98 12.34
N VAL A 356 -5.39 -13.45 11.90
CA VAL A 356 -4.47 -12.73 12.77
C VAL A 356 -5.13 -11.50 13.36
N ASP A 357 -5.69 -10.66 12.52
CA ASP A 357 -6.36 -9.43 12.95
C ASP A 357 -7.55 -9.69 13.89
N ARG A 358 -8.37 -10.70 13.59
CA ARG A 358 -9.49 -11.10 14.47
C ARG A 358 -9.05 -11.56 15.85
N ASN A 359 -7.89 -12.16 15.97
CA ASN A 359 -7.40 -12.72 17.24
C ASN A 359 -6.52 -11.77 18.03
N LEU A 360 -5.90 -10.80 17.34
CA LEU A 360 -4.95 -9.89 17.96
C LEU A 360 -4.98 -8.50 17.29
N PRO A 361 -6.13 -7.79 17.33
CA PRO A 361 -6.28 -6.51 16.67
C PRO A 361 -5.37 -5.42 17.27
N ASN A 362 -5.09 -4.38 16.48
CA ASN A 362 -4.33 -3.20 16.88
C ASN A 362 -2.87 -3.47 17.33
N THR A 363 -2.29 -4.57 16.91
CA THR A 363 -0.89 -4.92 17.18
C THR A 363 -0.03 -4.81 15.91
N GLU A 364 1.28 -4.81 16.09
CA GLU A 364 2.24 -4.88 14.97
C GLU A 364 2.01 -6.12 14.09
N LEU A 365 1.66 -7.26 14.70
CA LEU A 365 1.36 -8.48 13.96
C LEU A 365 0.09 -8.34 13.10
N ALA A 366 -0.94 -7.63 13.61
CA ALA A 366 -2.13 -7.31 12.86
C ALA A 366 -1.82 -6.37 11.69
N PHE A 367 -1.00 -5.36 11.92
CA PHE A 367 -0.56 -4.45 10.86
C PHE A 367 0.18 -5.19 9.74
N GLU A 368 1.14 -6.06 10.10
CA GLU A 368 1.86 -6.89 9.13
C GLU A 368 0.89 -7.82 8.37
N SER A 369 -0.01 -8.49 9.08
CA SER A 369 -0.96 -9.41 8.44
C SER A 369 -1.96 -8.71 7.52
N ALA A 370 -2.39 -7.49 7.88
CA ALA A 370 -3.24 -6.67 7.04
C ALA A 370 -2.53 -6.29 5.74
N TYR A 371 -1.26 -5.88 5.82
CA TYR A 371 -0.44 -5.63 4.65
C TYR A 371 -0.29 -6.89 3.76
N LEU A 372 0.00 -8.06 4.36
CA LEU A 372 0.11 -9.31 3.61
C LEU A 372 -1.23 -9.76 2.98
N CYS A 373 -2.36 -9.38 3.58
CA CYS A 373 -3.67 -9.54 2.94
C CYS A 373 -3.79 -8.70 1.66
N LEU A 374 -3.30 -7.46 1.66
CA LEU A 374 -3.28 -6.61 0.46
C LEU A 374 -2.38 -7.20 -0.63
N GLU A 375 -1.21 -7.74 -0.24
CA GLU A 375 -0.34 -8.46 -1.19
C GLU A 375 -1.06 -9.67 -1.82
N CYS A 376 -1.77 -10.46 -1.00
CA CYS A 376 -2.59 -11.56 -1.52
C CYS A 376 -3.73 -11.09 -2.45
N ASP A 377 -4.40 -10.00 -2.08
CA ASP A 377 -5.48 -9.42 -2.88
C ASP A 377 -4.97 -8.91 -4.24
N PHE A 378 -3.79 -8.33 -4.26
CA PHE A 378 -3.12 -7.91 -5.49
C PHE A 378 -2.78 -9.12 -6.40
N LEU A 379 -2.16 -10.17 -5.81
CA LEU A 379 -1.80 -11.38 -6.54
C LEU A 379 -3.03 -12.16 -7.06
N LEU A 380 -4.15 -12.04 -6.38
CA LEU A 380 -5.45 -12.60 -6.78
C LEU A 380 -6.21 -11.70 -7.77
N LYS A 381 -5.69 -10.52 -8.09
CA LYS A 381 -6.37 -9.51 -8.90
C LYS A 381 -7.78 -9.19 -8.37
N HIS A 382 -7.89 -9.00 -7.07
CA HIS A 382 -9.19 -8.83 -6.42
C HIS A 382 -9.72 -7.41 -6.59
N ASN A 383 -10.89 -7.25 -7.17
CA ASN A 383 -11.51 -5.97 -7.54
C ASN A 383 -11.69 -4.95 -6.41
N GLY A 384 -11.72 -5.35 -5.14
CA GLY A 384 -11.85 -4.43 -3.99
C GLY A 384 -10.52 -4.10 -3.31
N LEU A 385 -9.38 -4.14 -4.01
CA LEU A 385 -8.09 -3.84 -3.38
C LEU A 385 -7.96 -2.36 -3.00
N SER A 386 -8.43 -1.45 -3.86
CA SER A 386 -8.33 -0.01 -3.60
C SER A 386 -9.01 0.39 -2.30
N GLU A 387 -10.26 -0.04 -2.10
CA GLU A 387 -11.04 0.25 -0.88
C GLU A 387 -10.37 -0.36 0.36
N ARG A 388 -9.78 -1.54 0.23
CA ARG A 388 -9.06 -2.17 1.35
C ARG A 388 -7.76 -1.48 1.69
N VAL A 389 -7.07 -0.91 0.72
CA VAL A 389 -5.91 -0.07 0.98
C VAL A 389 -6.34 1.20 1.71
N ASP A 390 -7.47 1.81 1.35
CA ASP A 390 -7.99 2.99 2.04
C ASP A 390 -8.34 2.66 3.51
N ILE A 391 -9.02 1.54 3.77
CA ILE A 391 -9.27 1.04 5.13
C ILE A 391 -7.95 0.77 5.88
N PHE A 392 -6.96 0.19 5.22
CA PHE A 392 -5.65 -0.05 5.81
C PHE A 392 -4.96 1.25 6.26
N PHE A 393 -5.06 2.31 5.45
CA PHE A 393 -4.55 3.64 5.82
C PHE A 393 -5.33 4.29 6.97
N GLU A 394 -6.66 4.14 7.01
CA GLU A 394 -7.48 4.62 8.13
C GLU A 394 -7.05 3.98 9.46
N LEU A 395 -6.76 2.69 9.46
CA LEU A 395 -6.40 1.93 10.66
C LEU A 395 -4.95 2.17 11.11
N TYR A 396 -4.01 2.28 10.18
CA TYR A 396 -2.58 2.22 10.48
C TYR A 396 -1.78 3.44 10.04
N GLY A 397 -2.26 4.23 9.07
CA GLY A 397 -1.51 5.32 8.44
C GLY A 397 -1.08 6.43 9.39
N LYS A 398 -1.92 6.76 10.39
CA LYS A 398 -1.63 7.84 11.35
C LYS A 398 -0.52 7.50 12.35
N LYS A 399 -0.28 6.22 12.62
CA LYS A 399 0.66 5.78 13.66
C LYS A 399 2.11 5.80 13.18
N ASN A 400 2.33 5.41 11.93
CA ASN A 400 3.67 5.27 11.34
C ASN A 400 3.68 5.74 9.88
N PRO A 401 3.59 7.04 9.58
CA PRO A 401 3.37 7.55 8.21
C PRO A 401 4.48 7.18 7.22
N ASN A 402 5.69 6.88 7.71
CA ASN A 402 6.84 6.51 6.88
C ASN A 402 7.13 5.00 6.88
N ASP A 403 6.18 4.18 7.33
CA ASP A 403 6.38 2.73 7.30
C ASP A 403 6.40 2.22 5.84
N PRO A 404 7.42 1.43 5.45
CA PRO A 404 7.54 0.90 4.09
C PRO A 404 6.31 0.14 3.60
N ARG A 405 5.53 -0.48 4.50
CA ARG A 405 4.31 -1.22 4.15
C ARG A 405 3.19 -0.31 3.66
N LEU A 406 3.12 0.92 4.15
CA LEU A 406 2.16 1.92 3.66
C LEU A 406 2.52 2.34 2.23
N HIS A 407 3.79 2.59 1.96
CA HIS A 407 4.25 2.92 0.62
C HIS A 407 4.06 1.74 -0.35
N MET A 408 4.32 0.51 0.11
CA MET A 408 4.02 -0.68 -0.68
C MET A 408 2.51 -0.86 -0.93
N ALA A 409 1.65 -0.60 0.06
CA ALA A 409 0.20 -0.66 -0.12
C ALA A 409 -0.29 0.35 -1.17
N ASN A 410 0.21 1.59 -1.14
CA ASN A 410 -0.06 2.58 -2.18
C ASN A 410 0.46 2.13 -3.55
N PHE A 411 1.65 1.52 -3.59
CA PHE A 411 2.19 0.96 -4.83
C PHE A 411 1.25 -0.12 -5.41
N LEU A 412 0.79 -1.06 -4.59
CA LEU A 412 -0.15 -2.12 -5.01
C LEU A 412 -1.49 -1.55 -5.49
N LYS A 413 -2.01 -0.52 -4.81
CA LYS A 413 -3.22 0.21 -5.21
C LYS A 413 -3.02 0.87 -6.56
N ALA A 414 -1.92 1.61 -6.72
CA ALA A 414 -1.60 2.31 -7.95
C ALA A 414 -1.42 1.33 -9.13
N GLU A 415 -0.75 0.19 -8.90
CA GLU A 415 -0.62 -0.88 -9.89
C GLU A 415 -1.98 -1.45 -10.32
N THR A 416 -2.88 -1.63 -9.39
CA THR A 416 -4.24 -2.13 -9.67
C THR A 416 -5.04 -1.13 -10.49
N LEU A 417 -4.97 0.15 -10.12
CA LEU A 417 -5.60 1.24 -10.86
C LEU A 417 -5.01 1.36 -12.27
N TYR A 418 -3.69 1.25 -12.38
CA TYR A 418 -2.98 1.26 -13.66
C TYR A 418 -3.43 0.11 -14.57
N GLN A 419 -3.55 -1.12 -14.03
CA GLN A 419 -4.01 -2.28 -14.77
C GLN A 419 -5.50 -2.20 -15.16
N ALA A 420 -6.31 -1.51 -14.36
CA ALA A 420 -7.71 -1.25 -14.64
C ALA A 420 -7.93 -0.12 -15.66
N GLY A 421 -6.86 0.64 -15.99
CA GLY A 421 -6.93 1.76 -16.91
C GLY A 421 -7.33 3.10 -16.29
N ASP A 422 -7.49 3.17 -14.99
CA ASP A 422 -7.72 4.43 -14.26
C ASP A 422 -6.36 5.10 -13.97
N PHE A 423 -5.78 5.68 -15.03
CA PHE A 423 -4.42 6.22 -14.98
C PHE A 423 -4.32 7.53 -14.20
N GLU A 424 -5.41 8.27 -14.08
CA GLU A 424 -5.45 9.47 -13.25
C GLU A 424 -5.20 9.10 -11.81
N LYS A 425 -6.09 8.28 -11.24
CA LYS A 425 -5.94 7.86 -9.85
C LYS A 425 -4.69 7.04 -9.62
N ALA A 426 -4.25 6.27 -10.62
CA ALA A 426 -2.98 5.55 -10.54
C ALA A 426 -1.81 6.52 -10.36
N GLY A 427 -1.75 7.58 -11.17
CA GLY A 427 -0.70 8.60 -11.09
C GLY A 427 -0.69 9.37 -9.78
N GLU A 428 -1.87 9.78 -9.30
CA GLU A 428 -2.02 10.38 -7.97
C GLU A 428 -1.49 9.45 -6.88
N THR A 429 -1.91 8.18 -6.94
CA THR A 429 -1.51 7.18 -5.94
C THR A 429 -0.02 6.85 -6.03
N PHE A 430 0.56 6.70 -7.24
CA PHE A 430 2.01 6.54 -7.41
C PHE A 430 2.80 7.73 -6.85
N SER A 431 2.25 8.93 -6.91
CA SER A 431 2.91 10.14 -6.38
C SER A 431 3.02 10.14 -4.86
N LEU A 432 2.16 9.41 -4.15
CA LEU A 432 2.24 9.21 -2.71
C LEU A 432 3.33 8.20 -2.29
N VAL A 433 3.92 7.49 -3.25
CA VAL A 433 4.90 6.44 -2.96
C VAL A 433 6.31 7.00 -2.91
N GLU A 434 6.96 6.91 -1.74
CA GLU A 434 8.38 7.19 -1.61
C GLU A 434 9.23 6.06 -2.20
N THR A 435 9.97 6.37 -3.26
CA THR A 435 10.73 5.37 -4.05
C THR A 435 11.68 4.54 -3.20
N ASN A 436 12.32 5.15 -2.19
CA ASN A 436 13.32 4.46 -1.36
C ASN A 436 12.70 3.51 -0.34
N LEU A 437 11.41 3.67 -0.04
CA LEU A 437 10.68 2.91 0.97
C LEU A 437 9.99 1.66 0.41
N ILE A 438 10.01 1.47 -0.91
CA ILE A 438 9.51 0.23 -1.53
C ILE A 438 10.64 -0.73 -1.86
N LYS A 439 10.30 -1.99 -2.11
CA LYS A 439 11.24 -3.05 -2.50
C LYS A 439 12.00 -2.64 -3.78
N LYS A 440 13.30 -2.94 -3.81
CA LYS A 440 14.21 -2.50 -4.88
C LYS A 440 13.73 -2.91 -6.28
N GLU A 441 13.16 -4.11 -6.39
CA GLU A 441 12.64 -4.66 -7.65
C GLU A 441 11.49 -3.83 -8.25
N TYR A 442 10.74 -3.09 -7.46
CA TYR A 442 9.61 -2.28 -7.94
C TYR A 442 9.96 -0.82 -8.23
N ARG A 443 11.15 -0.35 -7.84
CA ARG A 443 11.51 1.08 -7.93
C ARG A 443 11.58 1.59 -9.36
N ALA A 444 12.12 0.78 -10.25
CA ALA A 444 12.20 1.12 -11.67
C ALA A 444 10.78 1.22 -12.27
N ASP A 445 9.92 0.24 -11.98
CA ASP A 445 8.53 0.23 -12.45
C ASP A 445 7.72 1.40 -11.88
N LEU A 446 7.89 1.70 -10.59
CA LEU A 446 7.27 2.87 -9.99
C LEU A 446 7.64 4.15 -10.74
N LEU A 447 8.93 4.38 -10.95
CA LEU A 447 9.41 5.61 -11.59
C LEU A 447 8.93 5.72 -13.03
N TYR A 448 8.97 4.60 -13.76
CA TYR A 448 8.46 4.53 -15.12
C TYR A 448 6.97 4.86 -15.18
N LYS A 449 6.14 4.09 -14.45
CA LYS A 449 4.68 4.24 -14.48
C LYS A 449 4.21 5.58 -13.92
N ARG A 450 4.85 6.05 -12.84
CA ARG A 450 4.58 7.36 -12.29
C ARG A 450 4.87 8.46 -13.30
N GLY A 451 6.04 8.43 -13.91
CA GLY A 451 6.41 9.38 -14.95
C GLY A 451 5.41 9.34 -16.10
N TRP A 452 5.04 8.14 -16.51
CA TRP A 452 4.11 7.92 -17.59
C TRP A 452 2.71 8.46 -17.25
N CYS A 453 2.13 8.09 -16.09
CA CYS A 453 0.85 8.62 -15.62
C CYS A 453 0.83 10.15 -15.54
N LEU A 454 1.85 10.74 -14.92
CA LEU A 454 1.94 12.19 -14.75
C LEU A 454 2.01 12.90 -16.10
N SER A 455 2.68 12.30 -17.09
CA SER A 455 2.76 12.83 -18.45
C SER A 455 1.39 12.90 -19.13
N GLU A 456 0.58 11.84 -18.98
CA GLU A 456 -0.74 11.75 -19.58
C GLU A 456 -1.70 12.82 -19.04
N PHE A 457 -1.57 13.20 -17.79
CA PHE A 457 -2.40 14.23 -17.14
C PHE A 457 -1.78 15.61 -17.15
N GLY A 458 -0.66 15.77 -17.87
CA GLY A 458 -0.03 17.06 -18.06
C GLY A 458 0.82 17.53 -16.89
N ASP A 459 1.09 16.68 -15.84
CA ASP A 459 2.16 16.99 -14.88
C ASP A 459 3.53 16.69 -15.48
N PHE A 460 3.93 17.47 -16.49
CA PHE A 460 5.21 17.32 -17.13
C PHE A 460 6.38 17.56 -16.19
N ASN A 461 6.22 18.41 -15.16
CA ASN A 461 7.25 18.59 -14.16
C ASN A 461 7.47 17.34 -13.32
N GLY A 462 6.38 16.71 -12.84
CA GLY A 462 6.43 15.45 -12.11
C GLY A 462 6.95 14.30 -12.97
N ALA A 463 6.50 14.25 -14.22
CA ALA A 463 6.97 13.28 -15.19
C ALA A 463 8.49 13.40 -15.42
N ASN A 464 8.98 14.62 -15.71
CA ASN A 464 10.39 14.88 -15.89
C ASN A 464 11.23 14.48 -14.66
N ARG A 465 10.78 14.82 -13.45
CA ARG A 465 11.46 14.38 -12.22
C ARG A 465 11.52 12.86 -12.11
N SER A 466 10.41 12.18 -12.41
CA SER A 466 10.34 10.71 -12.33
C SER A 466 11.27 10.05 -13.35
N TYR A 467 11.26 10.52 -14.60
CA TYR A 467 12.12 10.02 -15.66
C TYR A 467 13.60 10.33 -15.39
N THR A 468 13.90 11.52 -14.90
CA THR A 468 15.28 11.90 -14.55
C THR A 468 15.82 10.99 -13.46
N ARG A 469 15.01 10.73 -12.42
CA ARG A 469 15.40 9.80 -11.37
C ARG A 469 15.56 8.38 -11.89
N PHE A 470 14.66 7.93 -12.77
CA PHE A 470 14.79 6.62 -13.41
C PHE A 470 16.13 6.48 -14.14
N LEU A 471 16.46 7.44 -15.00
CA LEU A 471 17.70 7.43 -15.78
C LEU A 471 18.96 7.51 -14.91
N THR A 472 18.85 8.13 -13.73
CA THR A 472 19.95 8.23 -12.76
C THR A 472 20.12 6.94 -11.97
N ASP A 473 19.01 6.37 -11.46
CA ASP A 473 19.03 5.21 -10.56
C ASP A 473 19.16 3.88 -11.32
N PHE A 474 18.73 3.85 -12.60
CA PHE A 474 18.69 2.66 -13.46
C PHE A 474 19.27 2.92 -14.86
N PRO A 475 20.55 3.32 -14.97
CA PRO A 475 21.15 3.73 -16.26
C PRO A 475 21.23 2.60 -17.30
N ASP A 476 21.22 1.34 -16.85
CA ASP A 476 21.33 0.15 -17.69
C ASP A 476 19.98 -0.56 -17.92
N ASP A 477 18.86 0.01 -17.47
CA ASP A 477 17.53 -0.58 -17.70
C ASP A 477 17.19 -0.55 -19.19
N SER A 478 16.62 -1.65 -19.67
CA SER A 478 16.25 -1.81 -21.09
C SER A 478 15.29 -0.74 -21.62
N ARG A 479 14.51 -0.10 -20.74
CA ARG A 479 13.57 0.98 -21.07
C ARG A 479 14.22 2.35 -21.18
N LYS A 480 15.55 2.47 -20.98
CA LYS A 480 16.26 3.75 -21.02
C LYS A 480 15.90 4.56 -22.26
N ALA A 481 15.89 3.93 -23.43
CA ALA A 481 15.60 4.59 -24.70
C ALA A 481 14.16 5.16 -24.72
N GLU A 482 13.18 4.39 -24.28
CA GLU A 482 11.79 4.83 -24.16
C GLU A 482 11.64 5.98 -23.17
N ILE A 483 12.33 5.89 -22.03
CA ILE A 483 12.30 6.94 -20.99
C ILE A 483 12.90 8.25 -21.49
N LEU A 484 14.00 8.20 -22.23
CA LEU A 484 14.58 9.38 -22.87
C LEU A 484 13.58 10.04 -23.84
N ALA A 485 12.88 9.22 -24.65
CA ALA A 485 11.86 9.71 -25.56
C ALA A 485 10.72 10.42 -24.79
N LYS A 486 10.22 9.78 -23.74
CA LYS A 486 9.14 10.32 -22.90
C LYS A 486 9.57 11.58 -22.14
N ARG A 487 10.81 11.60 -21.63
CA ARG A 487 11.35 12.78 -20.95
C ARG A 487 11.49 13.95 -21.93
N ALA A 488 11.97 13.69 -23.13
CA ALA A 488 12.08 14.71 -24.16
C ALA A 488 10.73 15.33 -24.51
N GLU A 489 9.66 14.52 -24.62
CA GLU A 489 8.31 15.04 -24.82
C GLU A 489 7.85 15.91 -23.64
N ALA A 490 8.06 15.46 -22.41
CA ALA A 490 7.73 16.23 -21.21
C ALA A 490 8.51 17.57 -21.16
N LEU A 491 9.78 17.54 -21.51
CA LEU A 491 10.62 18.74 -21.59
C LEU A 491 10.13 19.72 -22.66
N LEU A 492 9.70 19.21 -23.82
CA LEU A 492 9.09 20.03 -24.87
C LEU A 492 7.81 20.71 -24.41
N ALA A 493 6.98 19.99 -23.66
CA ALA A 493 5.76 20.55 -23.10
C ALA A 493 6.05 21.63 -22.05
N LEU A 494 7.12 21.48 -21.29
CA LEU A 494 7.64 22.49 -20.34
C LEU A 494 8.32 23.67 -21.03
N GLY A 495 8.55 23.59 -22.35
CA GLY A 495 9.29 24.61 -23.11
C GLY A 495 10.81 24.50 -23.00
N ASP A 496 11.35 23.49 -22.31
CA ASP A 496 12.80 23.23 -22.22
C ASP A 496 13.31 22.48 -23.46
N GLN A 497 13.49 23.26 -24.52
CA GLN A 497 13.92 22.73 -25.81
C GLN A 497 15.36 22.24 -25.81
N ILE A 498 16.22 22.86 -24.99
CA ILE A 498 17.62 22.52 -24.90
C ILE A 498 17.81 21.13 -24.32
N SER A 499 17.14 20.88 -23.19
CA SER A 499 17.20 19.57 -22.53
C SER A 499 16.50 18.49 -23.37
N ALA A 500 15.37 18.81 -24.01
CA ALA A 500 14.68 17.89 -24.92
C ALA A 500 15.57 17.50 -26.11
N LEU A 501 16.25 18.47 -26.70
CA LEU A 501 17.20 18.20 -27.80
C LEU A 501 18.33 17.27 -27.34
N LYS A 502 18.87 17.48 -26.16
CA LYS A 502 19.91 16.62 -25.59
C LYS A 502 19.44 15.18 -25.46
N ASP A 503 18.20 14.97 -24.96
CA ASP A 503 17.63 13.63 -24.83
C ASP A 503 17.42 12.96 -26.20
N PHE A 504 16.95 13.71 -27.21
CA PHE A 504 16.82 13.19 -28.57
C PHE A 504 18.20 12.86 -29.19
N GLU A 505 19.20 13.66 -28.93
CA GLU A 505 20.59 13.41 -29.42
C GLU A 505 21.19 12.14 -28.75
N GLU A 506 20.97 11.97 -27.42
CA GLU A 506 21.39 10.76 -26.72
C GLU A 506 20.67 9.54 -27.30
N LEU A 507 19.34 9.65 -27.51
CA LEU A 507 18.52 8.58 -28.08
C LEU A 507 18.99 8.19 -29.48
N ILE A 508 19.30 9.17 -30.34
CA ILE A 508 19.89 8.92 -31.67
C ILE A 508 21.23 8.19 -31.55
N GLY A 509 22.08 8.61 -30.60
CA GLY A 509 23.39 8.00 -30.35
C GLY A 509 23.30 6.54 -29.86
N MET A 510 22.28 6.20 -29.11
CA MET A 510 22.04 4.83 -28.62
C MET A 510 21.65 3.87 -29.76
N LYS A 511 21.05 4.38 -30.82
CA LYS A 511 20.51 3.57 -31.95
C LYS A 511 19.56 2.46 -31.44
N PRO A 512 18.53 2.79 -30.68
CA PRO A 512 17.56 1.80 -30.25
C PRO A 512 16.80 1.24 -31.48
N GLU A 513 15.70 0.56 -31.23
CA GLU A 513 14.84 0.08 -32.30
C GLU A 513 14.42 1.20 -33.27
N PRO A 514 14.18 0.88 -34.55
CA PRO A 514 13.95 1.86 -35.61
C PRO A 514 12.88 2.91 -35.31
N ILE A 515 11.80 2.49 -34.63
CA ILE A 515 10.66 3.38 -34.31
C ILE A 515 11.08 4.49 -33.34
N LEU A 516 11.79 4.16 -32.27
CA LEU A 516 12.26 5.15 -31.29
C LEU A 516 13.34 6.06 -31.87
N THR A 517 14.24 5.49 -32.67
CA THR A 517 15.27 6.30 -33.35
C THR A 517 14.65 7.29 -34.32
N ALA A 518 13.66 6.85 -35.10
CA ALA A 518 12.93 7.74 -35.99
C ALA A 518 12.17 8.82 -35.22
N PHE A 519 11.54 8.47 -34.10
CA PHE A 519 10.90 9.41 -33.21
C PHE A 519 11.89 10.49 -32.71
N ALA A 520 13.10 10.08 -32.33
CA ALA A 520 14.14 11.01 -31.88
C ALA A 520 14.58 11.96 -32.97
N TYR A 521 14.78 11.47 -34.20
CA TYR A 521 15.05 12.33 -35.35
C TYR A 521 13.93 13.35 -35.59
N GLN A 522 12.68 12.91 -35.53
CA GLN A 522 11.53 13.81 -35.71
C GLN A 522 11.47 14.83 -34.56
N GLY A 523 11.67 14.38 -33.31
CA GLY A 523 11.69 15.24 -32.13
C GLY A 523 12.79 16.31 -32.22
N SER A 524 14.01 15.89 -32.53
CA SER A 524 15.15 16.79 -32.79
C SER A 524 14.82 17.78 -33.90
N GLY A 525 14.23 17.30 -35.00
CA GLY A 525 13.80 18.17 -36.11
C GLY A 525 12.77 19.20 -35.69
N ARG A 526 11.81 18.83 -34.86
CA ARG A 526 10.79 19.73 -34.30
C ARG A 526 11.41 20.86 -33.47
N VAL A 527 12.33 20.51 -32.58
CA VAL A 527 13.07 21.50 -31.77
C VAL A 527 13.84 22.44 -32.65
N LEU A 528 14.63 21.92 -33.57
CA LEU A 528 15.45 22.71 -34.48
C LEU A 528 14.60 23.68 -35.34
N ARG A 529 13.42 23.27 -35.75
CA ARG A 529 12.45 24.13 -36.44
C ARG A 529 12.01 25.30 -35.55
N LYS A 530 11.70 25.06 -34.30
CA LYS A 530 11.25 26.10 -33.36
C LYS A 530 12.36 27.08 -33.05
N GLU A 531 13.56 26.57 -32.96
CA GLU A 531 14.81 27.35 -32.86
C GLU A 531 15.20 28.09 -34.17
N LYS A 532 14.42 27.93 -35.24
CA LYS A 532 14.70 28.47 -36.57
C LYS A 532 16.04 28.01 -37.17
N LYS A 533 16.57 26.86 -36.73
CA LYS A 533 17.77 26.23 -37.25
C LYS A 533 17.40 25.29 -38.41
N TYR A 534 16.85 25.88 -39.48
CA TYR A 534 16.21 25.10 -40.53
C TYR A 534 17.17 24.23 -41.31
N ARG A 535 18.40 24.70 -41.57
CA ARG A 535 19.42 23.89 -42.22
C ARG A 535 19.79 22.64 -41.45
N THR A 536 20.03 22.76 -40.15
CA THR A 536 20.30 21.61 -39.27
C THR A 536 19.08 20.68 -39.18
N MET A 537 17.87 21.23 -39.15
CA MET A 537 16.64 20.44 -39.21
C MET A 537 16.54 19.61 -40.49
N VAL A 538 16.81 20.23 -41.65
CA VAL A 538 16.81 19.52 -42.93
C VAL A 538 17.79 18.36 -42.93
N GLU A 539 19.02 18.62 -42.46
CA GLU A 539 20.02 17.57 -42.36
C GLU A 539 19.60 16.44 -41.44
N ARG A 540 18.95 16.74 -40.34
CA ARG A 540 18.45 15.74 -39.38
C ARG A 540 17.39 14.84 -40.02
N TYR A 541 16.45 15.40 -40.78
CA TYR A 541 15.46 14.61 -41.50
C TYR A 541 16.03 13.83 -42.67
N ARG A 542 17.08 14.35 -43.36
CA ARG A 542 17.82 13.60 -44.36
C ARG A 542 18.50 12.37 -43.75
N GLN A 543 19.14 12.53 -42.60
CA GLN A 543 19.74 11.41 -41.84
C GLN A 543 18.71 10.37 -41.44
N LEU A 544 17.52 10.79 -41.01
CA LEU A 544 16.43 9.87 -40.74
C LEU A 544 16.12 8.99 -41.96
N LEU A 545 15.91 9.61 -43.11
CA LEU A 545 15.56 8.89 -44.34
C LEU A 545 16.69 8.00 -44.87
N ALA A 546 17.94 8.42 -44.68
CA ALA A 546 19.09 7.64 -45.10
C ALA A 546 19.33 6.42 -44.22
N ASN A 547 19.14 6.56 -42.91
CA ASN A 547 19.37 5.50 -41.96
C ASN A 547 18.21 4.48 -41.86
N PHE A 548 17.01 4.90 -42.24
CA PHE A 548 15.79 4.08 -42.12
C PHE A 548 14.96 4.10 -43.41
N PRO A 549 15.44 3.50 -44.49
CA PRO A 549 14.71 3.53 -45.77
C PRO A 549 13.36 2.83 -45.73
N ASP A 550 13.20 1.83 -44.85
CA ASP A 550 11.99 1.01 -44.71
C ASP A 550 11.07 1.47 -43.56
N ILE A 551 11.32 2.69 -43.08
CA ILE A 551 10.45 3.21 -41.97
C ILE A 551 9.02 3.46 -42.44
N ALA A 552 8.11 3.50 -41.53
CA ALA A 552 6.69 3.70 -41.77
C ALA A 552 6.43 4.84 -42.76
N LYS A 553 5.59 4.59 -43.75
CA LYS A 553 5.27 5.48 -44.87
C LYS A 553 4.91 6.90 -44.41
N ASN A 554 4.14 7.01 -43.33
CA ASN A 554 3.75 8.32 -42.76
C ASN A 554 4.97 9.08 -42.18
N THR A 555 5.95 8.36 -41.63
CA THR A 555 7.19 8.96 -41.12
C THR A 555 8.06 9.49 -42.28
N VAL A 556 8.14 8.72 -43.35
CA VAL A 556 8.82 9.15 -44.59
C VAL A 556 8.14 10.39 -45.16
N ALA A 557 6.82 10.42 -45.21
CA ALA A 557 6.07 11.59 -45.68
C ALA A 557 6.33 12.82 -44.80
N ASN A 558 6.28 12.65 -43.46
CA ASN A 558 6.58 13.73 -42.52
C ASN A 558 7.98 14.29 -42.67
N ALA A 559 8.99 13.43 -42.78
CA ALA A 559 10.36 13.85 -42.96
C ALA A 559 10.56 14.63 -44.28
N ASN A 560 10.02 14.11 -45.37
CA ASN A 560 10.07 14.80 -46.64
C ASN A 560 9.38 16.16 -46.60
N TYR A 561 8.21 16.27 -45.97
CA TYR A 561 7.53 17.54 -45.75
C TYR A 561 8.39 18.57 -45.03
N TRP A 562 9.02 18.17 -43.89
CA TRP A 562 9.85 19.11 -43.13
C TRP A 562 11.20 19.45 -43.84
N ILE A 563 11.72 18.54 -44.64
CA ILE A 563 12.88 18.85 -45.49
C ILE A 563 12.48 19.93 -46.51
N GLY A 564 11.43 19.71 -47.28
CA GLY A 564 10.98 20.67 -48.27
C GLY A 564 10.56 22.00 -47.64
N TRP A 565 9.86 21.97 -46.49
CA TRP A 565 9.52 23.19 -45.78
C TRP A 565 10.76 23.93 -45.26
N GLY A 566 11.74 23.22 -44.74
CA GLY A 566 13.00 23.79 -44.24
C GLY A 566 13.82 24.43 -45.34
N LEU A 567 13.93 23.76 -46.47
CA LEU A 567 14.57 24.30 -47.68
C LEU A 567 13.86 25.59 -48.17
N TYR A 568 12.53 25.58 -48.19
CA TYR A 568 11.74 26.79 -48.49
C TYR A 568 12.07 27.94 -47.54
N LYS A 569 12.24 27.65 -46.21
CA LYS A 569 12.59 28.67 -45.21
C LYS A 569 14.01 29.22 -45.35
N GLU A 570 14.94 28.39 -45.82
CA GLU A 570 16.33 28.77 -46.13
C GLU A 570 16.47 29.42 -47.49
N ASN A 571 15.37 29.54 -48.25
CA ASN A 571 15.33 30.06 -49.61
C ASN A 571 16.12 29.20 -50.62
N GLU A 572 16.32 27.91 -50.33
CA GLU A 572 16.92 26.91 -51.22
C GLU A 572 15.79 26.30 -52.08
N LEU A 573 15.19 27.12 -52.96
CA LEU A 573 13.90 26.81 -53.59
C LEU A 573 13.96 25.70 -54.63
N ASP A 574 15.10 25.46 -55.24
CA ASP A 574 15.27 24.47 -56.31
C ASP A 574 15.04 23.03 -55.86
N ASP A 575 15.36 22.73 -54.61
CA ASP A 575 15.21 21.40 -54.02
C ASP A 575 13.91 21.20 -53.27
N VAL A 576 13.04 22.21 -53.21
CA VAL A 576 11.78 22.15 -52.39
C VAL A 576 10.78 21.13 -52.95
N ALA A 577 10.54 21.19 -54.26
CA ALA A 577 9.45 20.44 -54.88
C ALA A 577 9.59 18.89 -54.74
N PRO A 578 10.77 18.29 -55.02
CA PRO A 578 10.94 16.83 -54.93
C PRO A 578 10.55 16.25 -53.56
N TYR A 579 10.93 16.93 -52.51
CA TYR A 579 10.63 16.47 -51.14
C TYR A 579 9.14 16.66 -50.80
N LEU A 580 8.60 17.81 -51.16
CA LEU A 580 7.18 18.09 -50.87
C LEU A 580 6.23 17.19 -51.66
N GLU A 581 6.51 17.00 -52.96
CA GLU A 581 5.70 16.07 -53.75
C GLU A 581 5.73 14.65 -53.20
N LYS A 582 6.91 14.18 -52.81
CA LYS A 582 7.07 12.85 -52.16
C LYS A 582 6.26 12.77 -50.86
N ALA A 583 6.26 13.80 -50.05
CA ALA A 583 5.46 13.84 -48.81
C ALA A 583 3.98 13.69 -49.12
N ARG A 584 3.48 14.45 -50.09
CA ARG A 584 2.08 14.43 -50.53
C ARG A 584 1.71 13.06 -51.11
N ASP A 585 2.52 12.48 -51.96
CA ASP A 585 2.22 11.21 -52.64
C ASP A 585 2.18 10.03 -51.65
N LEU A 586 2.94 10.13 -50.58
CA LEU A 586 2.97 9.12 -49.50
C LEU A 586 1.82 9.23 -48.54
N ALA A 587 1.35 10.43 -48.23
CA ALA A 587 0.27 10.67 -47.27
C ALA A 587 -0.56 11.88 -47.66
N PRO A 588 -1.33 11.75 -48.76
CA PRO A 588 -2.10 12.86 -49.32
C PRO A 588 -3.11 13.44 -48.36
N GLU A 589 -3.69 12.61 -47.50
CA GLU A 589 -4.68 12.99 -46.47
C GLU A 589 -4.14 14.04 -45.49
N PHE A 590 -2.84 14.09 -45.29
CA PHE A 590 -2.20 15.03 -44.37
C PHE A 590 -1.45 16.16 -45.06
N TYR A 591 -0.90 15.90 -46.27
CA TYR A 591 0.04 16.80 -46.87
C TYR A 591 -0.43 17.42 -48.18
N SER A 592 -1.53 17.00 -48.81
CA SER A 592 -2.01 17.59 -50.06
C SER A 592 -2.11 19.10 -49.98
N GLU A 593 -2.77 19.61 -48.97
CA GLU A 593 -3.00 21.04 -48.82
C GLU A 593 -1.76 21.82 -48.37
N PRO A 594 -1.04 21.41 -47.24
CA PRO A 594 0.15 22.17 -46.85
C PRO A 594 1.26 22.15 -47.90
N VAL A 595 1.44 21.04 -48.57
CA VAL A 595 2.43 20.93 -49.67
C VAL A 595 2.04 21.85 -50.81
N GLY A 596 0.81 21.78 -51.24
CA GLY A 596 0.31 22.63 -52.30
C GLY A 596 0.57 24.11 -52.00
N ASN A 597 0.29 24.55 -50.78
CA ASN A 597 0.54 25.95 -50.40
C ASN A 597 2.02 26.33 -50.50
N ILE A 598 2.96 25.47 -50.06
CA ILE A 598 4.38 25.77 -50.11
C ILE A 598 4.87 25.73 -51.56
N LEU A 599 4.41 24.76 -52.37
CA LEU A 599 4.76 24.66 -53.76
C LEU A 599 4.30 25.88 -54.57
N VAL A 600 3.11 26.34 -54.29
CA VAL A 600 2.59 27.59 -54.89
C VAL A 600 3.46 28.77 -54.49
N LEU A 601 3.82 28.88 -53.21
CA LEU A 601 4.64 29.99 -52.73
C LEU A 601 6.10 29.93 -53.23
N SER A 602 6.69 28.76 -53.24
CA SER A 602 8.05 28.58 -53.74
C SER A 602 8.17 28.80 -55.24
N SER A 603 7.25 28.23 -56.04
CA SER A 603 7.21 28.43 -57.49
C SER A 603 6.93 29.90 -57.83
N PHE A 604 6.09 30.54 -57.04
CA PHE A 604 5.84 31.98 -57.21
C PHE A 604 7.09 32.80 -56.86
N ALA A 605 7.82 32.45 -55.80
CA ALA A 605 9.07 33.12 -55.43
C ALA A 605 10.14 32.96 -56.48
N GLN A 606 10.23 31.77 -57.08
CA GLN A 606 11.13 31.48 -58.22
C GLN A 606 10.73 32.11 -59.53
N ARG A 607 9.50 32.64 -59.59
CA ARG A 607 8.90 33.14 -60.82
C ARG A 607 8.77 32.05 -61.90
N ASP A 608 8.63 30.81 -61.52
CA ASP A 608 8.38 29.68 -62.42
C ASP A 608 6.89 29.49 -62.64
N SER A 609 6.39 30.01 -63.73
CA SER A 609 5.00 29.93 -64.11
C SER A 609 4.48 28.50 -64.33
N LYS A 610 5.36 27.62 -64.88
CA LYS A 610 5.00 26.22 -65.13
C LYS A 610 4.82 25.43 -63.85
N ALA A 611 5.77 25.55 -62.94
CA ALA A 611 5.70 24.90 -61.64
C ALA A 611 4.55 25.43 -60.82
N LEU A 612 4.31 26.75 -60.84
CA LEU A 612 3.20 27.38 -60.14
C LEU A 612 1.83 26.92 -60.70
N HIS A 613 1.73 26.86 -62.00
CA HIS A 613 0.53 26.36 -62.67
C HIS A 613 0.20 24.94 -62.27
N LYS A 614 1.20 24.04 -62.34
CA LYS A 614 1.08 22.64 -61.88
C LYS A 614 0.64 22.56 -60.38
N ALA A 615 1.28 23.36 -59.55
CA ALA A 615 1.00 23.39 -58.13
C ALA A 615 -0.46 23.83 -57.85
N ILE A 616 -0.92 24.86 -58.49
CA ILE A 616 -2.29 25.37 -58.34
C ILE A 616 -3.31 24.41 -58.92
N GLN A 617 -3.07 23.84 -60.10
CA GLN A 617 -3.98 22.83 -60.67
C GLN A 617 -4.17 21.66 -59.68
N ARG A 618 -3.09 21.23 -59.10
CA ARG A 618 -3.11 20.12 -58.12
C ARG A 618 -3.89 20.50 -56.85
N ILE A 619 -3.71 21.71 -56.35
CA ILE A 619 -4.49 22.19 -55.20
C ILE A 619 -5.99 22.16 -55.55
N PHE A 620 -6.40 22.61 -56.72
CA PHE A 620 -7.81 22.61 -57.12
C PHE A 620 -8.37 21.20 -57.34
N GLN A 621 -7.52 20.21 -57.66
CA GLN A 621 -7.93 18.80 -57.72
C GLN A 621 -8.07 18.20 -56.31
N ASP A 622 -7.11 18.46 -55.48
CA ASP A 622 -7.04 17.86 -54.11
C ASP A 622 -8.02 18.59 -53.14
N ALA A 623 -8.26 19.85 -53.33
CA ALA A 623 -9.15 20.71 -52.55
C ALA A 623 -9.96 21.66 -53.45
N PRO A 624 -11.01 21.17 -54.12
CA PRO A 624 -11.85 22.01 -54.97
C PRO A 624 -12.48 23.14 -54.15
N GLY A 625 -12.25 24.36 -54.51
CA GLY A 625 -12.70 25.54 -53.77
C GLY A 625 -11.64 26.22 -52.89
N LYS A 626 -10.45 25.66 -52.79
CA LYS A 626 -9.32 26.35 -52.15
C LYS A 626 -8.99 27.65 -52.86
N GLU A 627 -9.03 28.75 -52.13
CA GLU A 627 -8.64 30.04 -52.67
C GLU A 627 -7.13 30.21 -52.76
N ILE A 628 -6.68 30.59 -53.88
CA ILE A 628 -5.29 31.00 -54.11
C ILE A 628 -5.25 32.54 -54.11
N PRO A 629 -4.29 33.14 -53.37
CA PRO A 629 -4.18 34.60 -53.33
C PRO A 629 -4.19 35.27 -54.71
N SER A 630 -5.04 36.27 -54.84
CA SER A 630 -5.29 36.94 -56.13
C SER A 630 -4.05 37.48 -56.81
N HIS A 631 -3.03 37.92 -56.00
CA HIS A 631 -1.78 38.41 -56.57
C HIS A 631 -0.94 37.29 -57.19
N ILE A 632 -1.02 36.04 -56.62
CA ILE A 632 -0.38 34.87 -57.24
C ILE A 632 -1.16 34.45 -58.48
N LEU A 633 -2.48 34.33 -58.36
CA LEU A 633 -3.36 34.01 -59.48
C LEU A 633 -3.27 35.08 -60.56
N SER A 634 -3.25 36.33 -60.15
CA SER A 634 -3.10 37.44 -61.06
C SER A 634 -1.76 37.38 -61.77
N TRP A 635 -0.70 37.17 -60.96
CA TRP A 635 0.64 37.07 -61.58
C TRP A 635 0.71 35.87 -62.54
N LEU A 636 0.24 34.68 -62.05
CA LEU A 636 0.24 33.46 -62.86
C LEU A 636 -0.65 33.66 -64.12
N GLY A 637 -1.83 34.16 -63.91
CA GLY A 637 -2.76 34.39 -65.01
C GLY A 637 -2.16 35.35 -66.07
N VAL A 638 -1.45 36.38 -65.61
CA VAL A 638 -0.73 37.30 -66.51
C VAL A 638 0.42 36.56 -67.21
N GLN A 639 1.22 35.74 -66.50
CA GLN A 639 2.32 34.99 -67.12
C GLN A 639 1.79 33.95 -68.14
N LEU A 640 0.77 33.18 -67.76
CA LEU A 640 0.13 32.18 -68.64
C LEU A 640 -0.45 32.81 -69.87
N PHE A 641 -1.01 33.99 -69.70
CA PHE A 641 -1.44 34.79 -70.85
C PHE A 641 -0.31 35.13 -71.83
N HIS A 642 0.83 35.57 -71.23
CA HIS A 642 2.06 35.84 -72.00
C HIS A 642 2.68 34.61 -72.64
N GLU A 643 2.51 33.45 -72.03
CA GLU A 643 2.96 32.15 -72.51
C GLU A 643 1.98 31.51 -73.53
N GLY A 644 0.82 32.14 -73.76
CA GLY A 644 -0.22 31.67 -74.66
C GLY A 644 -1.18 30.62 -74.11
N ASN A 645 -1.11 30.32 -72.84
CA ASN A 645 -2.08 29.45 -72.20
C ASN A 645 -3.31 30.28 -71.78
N ILE A 646 -4.19 30.50 -72.70
CA ILE A 646 -5.31 31.40 -72.53
C ILE A 646 -6.35 30.85 -71.58
N GLU A 647 -6.67 29.56 -71.66
CA GLU A 647 -7.57 28.86 -70.74
C GLU A 647 -7.15 28.97 -69.27
N GLY A 648 -5.86 28.71 -69.06
CA GLY A 648 -5.27 28.87 -67.72
C GLY A 648 -5.30 30.32 -67.29
N ALA A 649 -4.99 31.25 -68.13
CA ALA A 649 -5.02 32.68 -67.85
C ALA A 649 -6.39 33.16 -67.44
N VAL A 650 -7.43 32.81 -68.17
CA VAL A 650 -8.84 33.16 -67.89
C VAL A 650 -9.23 32.57 -66.52
N THR A 651 -8.95 31.29 -66.34
CA THR A 651 -9.28 30.58 -65.06
C THR A 651 -8.69 31.27 -63.84
N TYR A 652 -7.43 31.70 -63.91
CA TYR A 652 -6.77 32.28 -62.74
C TYR A 652 -7.03 33.77 -62.58
N LEU A 653 -7.18 34.50 -63.70
CA LEU A 653 -7.54 35.92 -63.63
C LEU A 653 -8.97 36.12 -63.15
N GLU A 654 -9.95 35.35 -63.65
CA GLU A 654 -11.33 35.39 -63.15
C GLU A 654 -11.38 35.08 -61.62
N LYS A 655 -10.63 34.07 -61.23
CA LYS A 655 -10.53 33.72 -59.77
C LYS A 655 -9.77 34.79 -58.98
N SER A 656 -8.99 35.62 -59.61
CA SER A 656 -8.17 36.66 -58.94
C SER A 656 -8.90 38.02 -58.91
N THR A 657 -10.04 38.15 -59.53
CA THR A 657 -10.77 39.41 -59.69
C THR A 657 -12.16 39.35 -59.05
N ASP A 658 -12.61 40.49 -58.57
CA ASP A 658 -13.94 40.63 -57.95
C ASP A 658 -14.73 41.66 -58.72
N PRO A 659 -15.75 41.20 -59.49
CA PRO A 659 -16.59 42.12 -60.38
C PRO A 659 -17.44 43.10 -59.56
N GLU A 660 -17.80 42.78 -58.33
CA GLU A 660 -18.61 43.67 -57.50
C GLU A 660 -17.79 44.79 -56.86
N ASN A 661 -16.46 44.54 -56.72
CA ASN A 661 -15.54 45.53 -56.18
C ASN A 661 -14.24 45.65 -56.99
N PRO A 662 -14.37 46.21 -58.18
CA PRO A 662 -13.25 46.16 -59.12
C PRO A 662 -12.00 46.94 -58.71
N ALA A 663 -12.15 47.93 -57.86
CA ALA A 663 -11.04 48.73 -57.33
C ALA A 663 -10.02 47.90 -56.53
N LYS A 664 -10.34 46.66 -56.12
CA LYS A 664 -9.41 45.78 -55.46
C LYS A 664 -8.33 45.21 -56.33
N THR A 665 -8.57 45.09 -57.62
CA THR A 665 -7.64 44.46 -58.53
C THR A 665 -6.91 45.53 -59.33
N LYS A 666 -5.59 45.39 -59.48
CA LYS A 666 -4.82 46.31 -60.32
C LYS A 666 -5.44 46.39 -61.67
N PRO A 667 -5.59 47.55 -62.18
CA PRO A 667 -6.20 47.74 -63.57
C PRO A 667 -5.50 46.89 -64.64
N GLY A 668 -4.16 46.58 -64.44
CA GLY A 668 -3.43 45.71 -65.37
C GLY A 668 -3.94 44.28 -65.37
N VAL A 669 -4.35 43.74 -64.23
CA VAL A 669 -4.88 42.37 -64.08
C VAL A 669 -6.26 42.26 -64.77
N TRP A 670 -7.14 43.23 -64.58
CA TRP A 670 -8.45 43.30 -65.22
C TRP A 670 -8.26 43.37 -66.73
N ARG A 671 -7.29 44.14 -67.19
CA ARG A 671 -7.02 44.21 -68.59
C ARG A 671 -6.55 42.90 -69.21
N THR A 672 -5.64 42.20 -68.51
CA THR A 672 -5.18 40.87 -68.94
C THR A 672 -6.32 39.86 -68.93
N LEU A 673 -7.22 39.92 -67.90
CA LEU A 673 -8.41 39.06 -67.86
C LEU A 673 -9.35 39.34 -69.07
N ALA A 674 -9.64 40.58 -69.31
CA ALA A 674 -10.49 40.95 -70.45
C ALA A 674 -9.92 40.47 -71.81
N LYS A 675 -8.59 40.57 -71.92
CA LYS A 675 -7.85 40.02 -73.03
C LYS A 675 -7.96 38.51 -73.15
N ALA A 676 -7.70 37.81 -72.16
CA ALA A 676 -7.74 36.35 -72.12
C ALA A 676 -9.18 35.82 -72.37
N GLN A 677 -10.19 36.48 -71.80
CA GLN A 677 -11.59 36.16 -72.05
C GLN A 677 -11.99 36.43 -73.56
N ASN A 678 -11.45 37.47 -74.12
CA ASN A 678 -11.66 37.74 -75.53
C ASN A 678 -10.98 36.68 -76.44
N GLU A 679 -9.76 36.31 -76.19
CA GLU A 679 -9.03 35.24 -76.87
C GLU A 679 -9.67 33.86 -76.72
N SER A 680 -10.31 33.58 -75.59
CA SER A 680 -11.09 32.40 -75.36
C SER A 680 -12.49 32.44 -75.93
N LYS A 681 -12.85 33.56 -76.57
CA LYS A 681 -14.19 33.81 -77.17
C LYS A 681 -15.37 33.93 -76.13
N ASN A 682 -15.03 34.14 -74.90
CA ASN A 682 -16.00 34.40 -73.87
C ASN A 682 -16.33 35.89 -73.74
N PHE A 683 -16.95 36.36 -74.75
CA PHE A 683 -17.21 37.80 -74.91
C PHE A 683 -18.12 38.38 -73.81
N ALA A 684 -19.05 37.63 -73.46
CA ALA A 684 -19.98 38.11 -72.42
C ALA A 684 -19.25 38.43 -71.11
N ALA A 685 -18.30 37.61 -70.81
CA ALA A 685 -17.42 37.81 -69.61
C ALA A 685 -16.44 38.96 -69.84
N ALA A 686 -15.80 39.02 -71.02
CA ALA A 686 -14.87 40.05 -71.37
C ALA A 686 -15.55 41.46 -71.35
N LEU A 687 -16.83 41.54 -71.76
CA LEU A 687 -17.57 42.77 -71.69
C LEU A 687 -17.77 43.23 -70.21
N LYS A 688 -18.17 42.34 -69.40
CA LYS A 688 -18.36 42.69 -67.98
C LYS A 688 -17.03 43.18 -67.37
N THR A 689 -15.98 42.45 -67.66
CA THR A 689 -14.62 42.79 -67.18
C THR A 689 -14.12 44.13 -67.70
N GLY A 690 -14.41 44.40 -68.93
CA GLY A 690 -14.02 45.67 -69.50
C GLY A 690 -14.83 46.87 -68.94
N ARG A 691 -16.10 46.70 -68.66
CA ARG A 691 -16.87 47.73 -67.95
C ARG A 691 -16.35 48.01 -66.58
N ILE A 692 -15.95 46.93 -65.86
CA ILE A 692 -15.34 47.06 -64.56
C ILE A 692 -14.02 47.85 -64.60
N ILE A 693 -13.20 47.60 -65.58
CA ILE A 693 -11.93 48.34 -65.76
C ILE A 693 -12.20 49.82 -65.97
N LEU A 694 -13.27 50.14 -66.67
CA LEU A 694 -13.62 51.51 -66.97
C LEU A 694 -14.16 52.31 -65.80
N ASP A 695 -14.88 51.64 -64.93
CA ASP A 695 -15.39 52.26 -63.72
C ASP A 695 -14.26 52.40 -62.69
N LEU A 696 -13.12 51.72 -62.83
CA LEU A 696 -11.90 51.85 -61.98
C LEU A 696 -11.21 53.17 -62.23
N LYS A 697 -11.87 54.25 -61.87
CA LYS A 697 -11.26 55.54 -61.78
C LYS A 697 -10.32 55.61 -60.63
N GLN A 698 -9.08 55.13 -60.75
CA GLN A 698 -8.06 55.63 -59.86
C GLN A 698 -7.15 54.58 -59.21
N GLU A 699 -6.01 55.02 -59.10
CA GLU A 699 -4.78 54.55 -58.45
C GLU A 699 -4.88 54.14 -56.97
N LYS A 700 -5.92 53.75 -56.47
CA LYS A 700 -5.95 53.19 -55.09
C LYS A 700 -5.59 51.72 -55.09
N GLN A 701 -4.32 51.52 -55.38
CA GLN A 701 -3.68 50.22 -55.34
C GLN A 701 -3.91 49.44 -54.01
N TRP A 702 -4.28 50.13 -52.96
CA TRP A 702 -4.39 49.56 -51.59
C TRP A 702 -5.81 49.13 -51.21
N GLU A 703 -6.81 49.59 -51.93
CA GLU A 703 -8.19 49.15 -51.67
C GLU A 703 -8.46 47.71 -52.20
N ALA A 704 -7.64 47.27 -53.16
CA ALA A 704 -7.83 45.95 -53.75
C ALA A 704 -7.50 44.81 -52.78
N ASP A 705 -6.56 45.01 -51.97
CA ASP A 705 -6.20 44.00 -50.93
C ASP A 705 -7.26 43.83 -49.87
N SER A 706 -7.92 44.93 -49.50
CA SER A 706 -8.96 44.89 -48.46
C SER A 706 -10.24 44.17 -48.90
N MET A 707 -10.44 44.07 -50.11
CA MET A 707 -11.68 43.44 -50.67
C MET A 707 -11.54 41.97 -50.99
N LEU A 708 -10.38 41.46 -51.00
CA LEU A 708 -10.14 40.03 -50.96
C LEU A 708 -10.78 39.42 -49.72
N ASP A 709 -10.56 40.16 -48.69
CA ASP A 709 -11.20 39.78 -47.45
C ASP A 709 -12.72 39.82 -47.49
N LEU A 710 -13.30 40.76 -48.15
CA LEU A 710 -14.76 40.87 -48.36
C LEU A 710 -15.31 39.72 -49.19
N ALA A 711 -14.58 39.22 -50.16
CA ALA A 711 -15.00 38.08 -50.98
C ALA A 711 -14.97 36.77 -50.22
N LEU A 712 -13.96 36.65 -49.38
CA LEU A 712 -13.95 35.59 -48.41
C LEU A 712 -15.13 35.62 -47.47
N SER A 713 -15.53 36.84 -47.12
CA SER A 713 -16.71 37.02 -46.28
C SER A 713 -18.05 36.74 -46.99
N GLN A 714 -18.16 36.93 -48.15
CA GLN A 714 -19.38 36.60 -48.90
C GLN A 714 -19.58 35.09 -49.11
N ILE A 715 -18.53 34.36 -49.31
CA ILE A 715 -18.57 32.90 -49.43
C ILE A 715 -18.98 32.29 -48.10
N GLY A 716 -18.55 32.94 -47.06
CA GLY A 716 -18.94 32.50 -45.73
C GLY A 716 -20.38 32.81 -45.32
N LEU A 717 -21.10 33.62 -46.01
CA LEU A 717 -22.45 34.08 -45.62
C LEU A 717 -23.59 33.11 -45.88
N ALA A 718 -23.37 31.98 -46.52
CA ALA A 718 -24.50 31.14 -46.92
C ALA A 718 -24.86 30.02 -45.93
N LYS A 719 -23.94 29.41 -45.24
CA LYS A 719 -24.27 28.28 -44.32
C LYS A 719 -23.21 28.06 -43.26
N TYR A 720 -23.69 27.73 -42.02
CA TYR A 720 -22.81 27.43 -40.88
C TYR A 720 -21.78 26.32 -41.15
N GLU A 721 -22.14 25.30 -41.94
CA GLU A 721 -21.22 24.23 -42.33
C GLU A 721 -20.13 24.74 -43.26
N GLU A 722 -20.46 25.69 -44.12
CA GLU A 722 -19.48 26.32 -45.01
C GLU A 722 -18.56 27.28 -44.25
N ALA A 723 -19.08 27.92 -43.16
CA ALA A 723 -18.27 28.76 -42.27
C ALA A 723 -17.21 27.94 -41.52
N ILE A 724 -17.57 26.74 -41.07
CA ILE A 724 -16.61 25.77 -40.46
C ILE A 724 -15.59 25.31 -41.51
N GLU A 725 -16.07 25.06 -42.73
CA GLU A 725 -15.19 24.69 -43.85
C GLU A 725 -14.26 25.84 -44.27
N THR A 726 -14.77 27.07 -44.24
CA THR A 726 -14.00 28.28 -44.48
C THR A 726 -12.99 28.56 -43.39
N ALA A 727 -13.36 28.38 -42.12
CA ALA A 727 -12.44 28.47 -40.98
C ALA A 727 -11.34 27.39 -41.06
N ASN A 728 -11.68 26.18 -41.52
CA ASN A 728 -10.73 25.12 -41.80
C ASN A 728 -9.76 25.50 -42.93
N LYS A 729 -10.27 26.17 -44.01
CA LYS A 729 -9.48 26.67 -45.13
C LYS A 729 -8.57 27.84 -44.73
N ALA A 730 -9.12 28.77 -43.92
CA ALA A 730 -8.33 29.90 -43.40
C ALA A 730 -7.14 29.45 -42.52
N LEU A 731 -7.36 28.44 -41.71
CA LEU A 731 -6.31 27.84 -40.86
C LEU A 731 -5.25 27.08 -41.68
N ALA A 732 -5.65 26.56 -42.86
CA ALA A 732 -4.74 25.90 -43.77
C ALA A 732 -3.79 26.84 -44.49
N ILE A 733 -4.09 28.14 -44.55
CA ILE A 733 -3.27 29.16 -45.23
C ILE A 733 -2.08 29.60 -44.34
N ASP A 734 -2.26 29.64 -43.05
CA ASP A 734 -1.21 30.06 -42.10
C ASP A 734 -0.84 28.95 -41.13
N VAL A 735 -0.82 27.72 -41.61
CA VAL A 735 -0.63 26.58 -40.70
C VAL A 735 0.82 26.49 -40.25
N LYS A 736 1.06 27.15 -39.16
CA LYS A 736 2.13 26.76 -38.22
C LYS A 736 1.43 26.14 -37.03
N GLY A 737 1.40 24.79 -37.01
CA GLY A 737 1.01 23.93 -35.92
C GLY A 737 -0.24 24.21 -35.09
N PRO A 738 -0.28 25.21 -34.20
CA PRO A 738 -1.32 25.29 -33.17
C PRO A 738 -2.74 25.57 -33.72
N HIS A 739 -2.86 26.35 -34.74
CA HIS A 739 -4.18 26.75 -35.24
C HIS A 739 -4.95 25.63 -35.93
N LEU A 740 -4.27 24.76 -36.67
CA LEU A 740 -4.93 23.61 -37.32
C LEU A 740 -5.41 22.62 -36.26
N ALA A 741 -4.61 22.39 -35.27
CA ALA A 741 -4.99 21.52 -34.20
C ALA A 741 -6.12 22.08 -33.34
N GLY A 742 -6.15 23.39 -33.09
CA GLY A 742 -7.26 24.03 -32.39
C GLY A 742 -8.61 23.82 -33.06
N LEU A 743 -8.64 23.68 -34.39
CA LEU A 743 -9.88 23.37 -35.10
C LEU A 743 -10.32 21.93 -34.97
N HIS A 744 -9.40 20.98 -35.00
CA HIS A 744 -9.73 19.61 -34.75
C HIS A 744 -10.15 19.44 -33.29
N LEU A 745 -9.52 20.18 -32.40
CA LEU A 745 -9.93 20.23 -30.99
C LEU A 745 -11.37 20.75 -30.86
N VAL A 746 -11.71 21.85 -31.47
CA VAL A 746 -13.07 22.41 -31.43
C VAL A 746 -14.09 21.43 -32.02
N LYS A 747 -13.75 20.78 -33.13
CA LYS A 747 -14.62 19.75 -33.74
C LYS A 747 -14.77 18.53 -32.80
N ALA A 748 -13.70 18.10 -32.22
CA ALA A 748 -13.70 17.00 -31.29
C ALA A 748 -14.55 17.31 -30.06
N GLU A 749 -14.39 18.50 -29.50
CA GLU A 749 -15.21 18.94 -28.35
C GLU A 749 -16.70 19.03 -28.68
N VAL A 750 -17.02 19.52 -29.83
CA VAL A 750 -18.42 19.56 -30.28
C VAL A 750 -18.99 18.16 -30.43
N ALA A 751 -18.22 17.23 -31.01
CA ALA A 751 -18.65 15.84 -31.15
C ALA A 751 -18.84 15.16 -29.78
N LEU A 752 -17.95 15.41 -28.85
CA LEU A 752 -18.05 14.87 -27.48
C LEU A 752 -19.26 15.41 -26.74
N ARG A 753 -19.54 16.74 -26.83
CA ARG A 753 -20.71 17.39 -26.24
C ARG A 753 -22.05 16.89 -26.85
N GLN A 754 -21.99 16.42 -28.07
CA GLN A 754 -23.15 15.80 -28.75
C GLN A 754 -23.28 14.30 -28.42
N ASN A 755 -22.49 13.77 -27.46
CA ASN A 755 -22.46 12.35 -27.10
C ASN A 755 -22.15 11.45 -28.32
N ARG A 756 -21.16 11.86 -29.12
CA ARG A 756 -20.62 11.11 -30.27
C ARG A 756 -19.13 10.81 -30.03
N PRO A 757 -18.81 9.95 -29.05
CA PRO A 757 -17.45 9.76 -28.58
C PRO A 757 -16.48 9.18 -29.63
N GLU A 758 -16.98 8.33 -30.55
CA GLU A 758 -16.15 7.79 -31.64
C GLU A 758 -15.62 8.89 -32.57
N LYS A 759 -16.50 9.79 -32.97
CA LYS A 759 -16.12 10.92 -33.84
C LYS A 759 -15.24 11.91 -33.07
N ALA A 760 -15.54 12.12 -31.79
CA ALA A 760 -14.71 12.96 -30.92
C ALA A 760 -13.31 12.41 -30.81
N LEU A 761 -13.18 11.12 -30.55
CA LEU A 761 -11.88 10.45 -30.41
C LEU A 761 -11.02 10.57 -31.67
N GLN A 762 -11.62 10.36 -32.84
CA GLN A 762 -10.90 10.51 -34.12
C GLN A 762 -10.32 11.92 -34.30
N ASP A 763 -11.09 12.96 -34.01
CA ASP A 763 -10.65 14.34 -34.18
C ASP A 763 -9.70 14.79 -33.07
N TYR A 764 -9.85 14.29 -31.83
CA TYR A 764 -8.83 14.44 -30.77
C TYR A 764 -7.51 13.82 -31.17
N GLN A 765 -7.51 12.63 -31.76
CA GLN A 765 -6.29 11.97 -32.24
C GLN A 765 -5.55 12.79 -33.29
N LYS A 766 -6.30 13.38 -34.26
CA LYS A 766 -5.69 14.28 -35.25
C LYS A 766 -5.07 15.50 -34.58
N THR A 767 -5.77 16.10 -33.62
CA THR A 767 -5.24 17.21 -32.82
C THR A 767 -3.94 16.84 -32.12
N ILE A 768 -3.93 15.69 -31.44
CA ILE A 768 -2.76 15.21 -30.70
C ILE A 768 -1.57 14.95 -31.62
N GLN A 769 -1.82 14.43 -32.82
CA GLN A 769 -0.77 14.14 -33.81
C GLN A 769 -0.16 15.41 -34.44
N MET A 770 -0.98 16.46 -34.57
CA MET A 770 -0.58 17.70 -35.26
C MET A 770 0.11 18.71 -34.36
N ILE A 771 -0.13 18.64 -33.04
CA ILE A 771 0.44 19.57 -32.05
C ILE A 771 1.65 18.99 -31.36
N LEU A 772 2.73 19.74 -31.36
CA LEU A 772 3.97 19.35 -30.72
C LEU A 772 4.16 19.96 -29.35
N ASP A 773 3.79 21.22 -29.13
CA ASP A 773 4.28 21.98 -27.97
C ASP A 773 3.26 22.94 -27.34
N ASP A 774 2.03 22.96 -27.78
CA ASP A 774 1.05 23.92 -27.27
C ASP A 774 0.53 23.47 -25.90
N PRO A 775 0.80 24.23 -24.84
CA PRO A 775 0.43 23.86 -23.46
C PRO A 775 -1.08 23.99 -23.19
N LEU A 776 -1.86 24.57 -24.06
CA LEU A 776 -3.31 24.74 -23.91
C LEU A 776 -4.09 23.71 -24.73
N ILE A 777 -3.67 23.47 -25.95
CA ILE A 777 -4.40 22.64 -26.89
C ILE A 777 -4.14 21.14 -26.64
N LYS A 778 -2.89 20.76 -26.42
CA LYS A 778 -2.52 19.35 -26.26
C LYS A 778 -3.10 18.69 -25.02
N PRO A 779 -2.98 19.26 -23.81
CA PRO A 779 -3.59 18.65 -22.65
C PRO A 779 -5.10 18.52 -22.77
N ARG A 780 -5.75 19.52 -23.32
CA ARG A 780 -7.19 19.51 -23.55
C ARG A 780 -7.61 18.45 -24.56
N ALA A 781 -6.81 18.25 -25.59
CA ALA A 781 -7.02 17.19 -26.57
C ALA A 781 -6.83 15.80 -25.95
N LEU A 782 -5.80 15.63 -25.09
CA LEU A 782 -5.53 14.38 -24.40
C LEU A 782 -6.64 14.05 -23.39
N ALA A 783 -7.10 15.05 -22.64
CA ALA A 783 -8.22 14.92 -21.72
C ALA A 783 -9.50 14.48 -22.43
N GLY A 784 -9.83 15.17 -23.51
CA GLY A 784 -11.01 14.83 -24.30
C GLY A 784 -10.92 13.48 -24.99
N ALA A 785 -9.72 13.07 -25.44
CA ALA A 785 -9.49 11.74 -26.00
C ALA A 785 -9.66 10.65 -24.94
N ALA A 786 -9.15 10.89 -23.75
CA ALA A 786 -9.32 9.98 -22.62
C ALA A 786 -10.81 9.79 -22.29
N GLN A 787 -11.54 10.90 -22.12
CA GLN A 787 -12.96 10.86 -21.82
C GLN A 787 -13.77 10.18 -22.94
N SER A 788 -13.41 10.43 -24.20
CA SER A 788 -14.06 9.80 -25.34
C SER A 788 -13.85 8.30 -25.37
N ALA A 789 -12.62 7.85 -25.08
CA ALA A 789 -12.28 6.44 -25.02
C ALA A 789 -12.97 5.73 -23.84
N GLU A 790 -13.13 6.42 -22.71
CA GLU A 790 -13.90 5.91 -21.57
C GLU A 790 -15.37 5.68 -21.90
N LEU A 791 -15.99 6.64 -22.57
CA LEU A 791 -17.38 6.52 -23.00
C LEU A 791 -17.61 5.38 -23.99
N LEU A 792 -16.53 4.95 -24.67
CA LEU A 792 -16.53 3.80 -25.59
C LEU A 792 -16.21 2.46 -24.89
N GLY A 793 -15.88 2.48 -23.60
CA GLY A 793 -15.41 1.29 -22.88
C GLY A 793 -13.99 0.85 -23.27
N GLU A 794 -13.20 1.70 -23.93
CA GLU A 794 -11.81 1.46 -24.33
C GLU A 794 -10.86 1.88 -23.19
N GLU A 795 -10.97 1.22 -22.03
CA GLU A 795 -10.27 1.61 -20.78
C GLU A 795 -8.75 1.71 -20.94
N GLU A 796 -8.13 0.77 -21.62
CA GLU A 796 -6.67 0.80 -21.87
C GLU A 796 -6.25 2.03 -22.70
N ARG A 797 -7.05 2.38 -23.65
CA ARG A 797 -6.80 3.51 -24.56
C ARG A 797 -7.06 4.85 -23.88
N ALA A 798 -8.12 4.93 -23.10
CA ALA A 798 -8.42 6.09 -22.26
C ALA A 798 -7.28 6.35 -21.30
N ALA A 799 -6.85 5.29 -20.68
CA ALA A 799 -5.74 5.27 -19.79
C ALA A 799 -4.44 5.76 -20.45
N GLN A 800 -4.11 5.34 -21.65
CA GLN A 800 -2.94 5.85 -22.40
C GLN A 800 -2.99 7.37 -22.59
N TYR A 801 -4.14 7.93 -22.93
CA TYR A 801 -4.28 9.37 -23.12
C TYR A 801 -4.17 10.15 -21.82
N ARG A 802 -4.76 9.66 -20.71
CA ARG A 802 -4.67 10.29 -19.40
C ARG A 802 -3.27 10.27 -18.84
N LEU A 803 -2.54 9.20 -19.11
CA LEU A 803 -1.16 9.09 -18.76
C LEU A 803 -0.31 10.14 -19.49
N GLN A 804 -0.45 10.25 -20.83
CA GLN A 804 0.21 11.26 -21.65
C GLN A 804 -0.12 12.69 -21.19
N LEU A 805 -1.33 12.91 -20.74
CA LEU A 805 -1.75 14.19 -20.17
C LEU A 805 -1.00 14.48 -18.87
N LYS A 806 -1.00 13.53 -17.93
CA LYS A 806 -0.40 13.69 -16.59
C LYS A 806 1.12 13.80 -16.63
N GLN A 807 1.77 13.12 -17.57
CA GLN A 807 3.22 13.18 -17.79
C GLN A 807 3.67 14.52 -18.33
N GLY A 808 2.92 15.09 -19.22
CA GLY A 808 3.27 16.33 -19.88
C GLY A 808 2.80 17.59 -19.18
N PHE A 809 1.72 17.54 -18.41
CA PHE A 809 1.07 18.71 -17.84
C PHE A 809 0.64 18.50 -16.36
N PRO A 810 1.59 18.52 -15.42
CA PRO A 810 1.38 18.23 -14.00
C PRO A 810 0.33 19.07 -13.28
N ASN A 811 0.16 20.29 -13.68
CA ASN A 811 -0.75 21.24 -13.05
C ASN A 811 -2.08 21.38 -13.82
N TRP A 812 -2.32 20.52 -14.81
CA TRP A 812 -3.57 20.54 -15.55
C TRP A 812 -4.71 19.98 -14.71
N ASN A 813 -5.74 20.78 -14.53
CA ASN A 813 -6.99 20.30 -13.92
C ASN A 813 -7.82 19.59 -14.99
N ASP A 814 -7.98 18.27 -14.86
CA ASP A 814 -8.70 17.44 -15.80
C ASP A 814 -10.18 17.32 -15.37
N ASP A 815 -10.87 18.44 -15.36
CA ASP A 815 -12.32 18.42 -15.15
C ASP A 815 -12.99 17.81 -16.38
N PRO A 816 -13.84 16.79 -16.23
CA PRO A 816 -14.49 16.14 -17.34
C PRO A 816 -15.37 17.13 -18.12
N ILE A 817 -15.27 17.06 -19.45
CA ILE A 817 -16.15 17.84 -20.34
C ILE A 817 -17.58 17.34 -20.14
N GLU A 818 -18.46 18.22 -19.74
CA GLU A 818 -19.88 17.89 -19.58
C GLU A 818 -20.50 17.37 -20.89
N THR A 819 -20.92 16.12 -20.89
CA THR A 819 -21.70 15.51 -21.98
C THR A 819 -23.16 15.65 -21.68
N LYS A 820 -23.96 16.00 -22.70
CA LYS A 820 -25.43 15.93 -22.59
C LYS A 820 -25.80 14.49 -22.20
N GLN A 821 -26.43 14.32 -21.05
CA GLN A 821 -27.07 13.03 -20.75
C GLN A 821 -28.11 12.75 -21.86
N PRO A 822 -28.20 11.49 -22.34
CA PRO A 822 -29.29 11.14 -23.23
C PRO A 822 -30.59 11.46 -22.50
N GLU A 823 -31.40 12.32 -23.08
CA GLU A 823 -32.79 12.50 -22.66
C GLU A 823 -33.39 11.09 -22.65
N LYS A 824 -33.80 10.64 -21.47
CA LYS A 824 -34.60 9.43 -21.37
C LYS A 824 -35.86 9.74 -22.19
N GLU A 825 -35.97 9.16 -23.39
CA GLU A 825 -37.27 9.10 -24.09
C GLU A 825 -38.23 8.46 -23.07
N GLY A 826 -39.19 9.31 -22.66
CA GLY A 826 -40.24 8.88 -21.75
C GLY A 826 -41.07 7.83 -22.47
N GLU A 827 -41.18 6.69 -21.85
CA GLU A 827 -42.30 5.79 -22.12
C GLU A 827 -43.59 6.54 -21.78
N GLU A 828 -44.36 6.88 -22.78
CA GLU A 828 -45.81 6.94 -22.71
C GLU A 828 -46.40 5.69 -23.35
#